data_8d2c7c695da3b0dfbe100f8ea55c0131
#
_entry.id   8d2c7c695da3b0dfbe100f8ea55c0131
#
_cell.length_a   1.000
_cell.length_b   1.000
_cell.length_c   1.000
_cell.angle_alpha   90.00
_cell.angle_beta   90.00
_cell.angle_gamma   90.00
#
_symmetry.space_group_name_H-M   'P 1'
#
loop_
_entity.id
_entity.type
_entity.pdbx_description
1 polymer ?
#
loop_
_entity_poly.entity_id
_entity_poly.type
_entity_poly.pdbx_seq_one_letter_code
_entity_poly.pdbx_strand_id
1 'polypeptide(L)'
;MRPIPRALTAVAGLSLLAGALGPVAAADPAPPDAPVTLPATVPSLTSWEAASGTWSMTSTTRVVGSEDLARTRDLLASELRAVTGEAVPTAPQDPDAGDISLSLDPDRLAELGVEGYELRVSADGIAVTGADARGVFYGTRTVGQMLRQQRVLPAGSAVDVPRYAERGVTACACQINIQGDWIDRLLTDMADLKLNHLLLEMKLKSDRHPEANTWSYYTRADVSRLVSRARDLGIDVIPEINSPGHMGIWLENLPEYQLVDRDGRRHPEMLDLSNPRAVQYYLDLVDEYDGVFTTRYWHMGADEYMIGTSPANFPALARWAEQTYGAGATVNDAFIAFVNQVNAHVKARGKSLRMWNDGVVPTNVVSLDRDITVEFWYASGVRADVLAGRGYRVMNASDALYWSRSATFYKMDSERLWNSNWDVGRFPGAGIDPGNPMVTGAKLSIWPDDSVYQTENEVEEEVSDSLRFVSQMTWAASHGGMDWAQFKGSIDAVGRNPLWDNVVRRPVEAGTYTLTATGSDAVLGAGADGAGADPAGSDAWTLTPTADHYYQLRSQATGACLAVTEGTRHLSVVTQVGASTSMVPCADVGVRWSDPGSRETARERNTQKWQLLPAGDAYVLRNALTNQDLAVATGSEQHVDLTGPLDPGALVQLPADMTTTTWRLSAGALTPGTTVDVGPVPAAPGQPSTVSVTVTNHTANAVSALSVSAGSLPGWSVGQAGGGRSELAVGESTTFTLTAEPTTAAGPATLPLTVRWDGGERALQASLAATCGTLVTPTPVATSSQETSGEGPVNGHLEAAFDGDPGTFWHTRWSGAQDAYPHWVTMRLPERQRVCGLVYTPRTGSSSGVRNGWMAGYEIYVSDDGENWGSPVATGTLGARAEPQTIVFDATGQYVRLVGTSQVEGMPFMSAAEIGLRASALPPAPGPDPSPAPDPSPESRP
;
A
#
# COMPACT_ATOMS: atom_id res chain seq x y z
N MET A 1 -11.84 38.89 28.71
CA MET A 1 -12.77 40.01 28.45
C MET A 1 -12.22 40.89 27.38
N ARG A 2 -12.85 40.96 26.31
CA ARG A 2 -12.89 41.70 25.05
C ARG A 2 -12.72 40.80 23.83
N PRO A 3 -13.63 40.82 22.87
CA PRO A 3 -13.65 39.94 21.72
C PRO A 3 -12.81 40.49 20.56
N ILE A 4 -12.17 39.60 19.83
CA ILE A 4 -11.45 39.86 18.58
C ILE A 4 -12.34 39.40 17.42
N PRO A 5 -12.49 40.18 16.35
CA PRO A 5 -13.43 39.89 15.28
C PRO A 5 -12.96 38.79 14.34
N ARG A 6 -13.90 37.93 13.94
CA ARG A 6 -13.74 36.91 12.91
C ARG A 6 -13.58 37.56 11.53
N ALA A 7 -12.50 37.29 10.85
CA ALA A 7 -12.37 37.53 9.42
C ALA A 7 -12.89 36.29 8.67
N LEU A 8 -13.87 36.51 7.78
CA LEU A 8 -14.30 35.52 6.79
C LEU A 8 -13.19 35.39 5.74
N THR A 9 -12.68 34.18 5.58
CA THR A 9 -11.85 33.84 4.42
C THR A 9 -12.67 32.97 3.48
N ALA A 10 -12.84 33.47 2.26
CA ALA A 10 -13.52 32.76 1.19
C ALA A 10 -12.70 31.55 0.76
N VAL A 11 -13.33 30.38 0.73
CA VAL A 11 -12.78 29.16 0.16
C VAL A 11 -12.95 29.23 -1.35
N ALA A 12 -11.85 29.41 -2.08
CA ALA A 12 -11.81 29.16 -3.52
C ALA A 12 -11.55 27.66 -3.73
N GLY A 13 -12.48 27.00 -4.39
CA GLY A 13 -12.35 25.58 -4.75
C GLY A 13 -11.23 25.39 -5.76
N LEU A 14 -10.23 24.59 -5.42
CA LEU A 14 -9.26 24.05 -6.37
C LEU A 14 -9.80 22.70 -6.88
N SER A 15 -10.14 22.67 -8.16
CA SER A 15 -10.41 21.43 -8.87
C SER A 15 -9.09 20.69 -9.08
N LEU A 16 -8.94 19.51 -8.52
CA LEU A 16 -7.85 18.58 -8.83
C LEU A 16 -8.02 18.06 -10.26
N LEU A 17 -7.18 18.54 -11.17
CA LEU A 17 -6.95 17.86 -12.45
C LEU A 17 -5.98 16.69 -12.20
N ALA A 18 -6.49 15.49 -12.37
CA ALA A 18 -5.66 14.31 -12.56
C ALA A 18 -4.91 14.47 -13.90
N GLY A 19 -3.62 14.74 -13.84
CA GLY A 19 -2.76 14.80 -15.01
C GLY A 19 -2.42 13.39 -15.49
N ALA A 20 -3.01 12.97 -16.61
CA ALA A 20 -2.50 11.87 -17.39
C ALA A 20 -1.11 12.25 -17.93
N LEU A 21 -0.11 11.41 -17.70
CA LEU A 21 1.19 11.48 -18.37
C LEU A 21 1.00 11.14 -19.86
N GLY A 22 0.68 12.14 -20.66
CA GLY A 22 0.83 12.09 -22.10
C GLY A 22 2.31 12.19 -22.45
N PRO A 23 2.73 11.76 -23.65
CA PRO A 23 4.10 11.93 -24.10
C PRO A 23 4.47 13.41 -23.99
N VAL A 24 5.60 13.68 -23.34
CA VAL A 24 6.14 15.04 -23.23
C VAL A 24 6.27 15.60 -24.65
N ALA A 25 5.36 16.48 -25.01
CA ALA A 25 5.50 17.25 -26.23
C ALA A 25 6.85 17.96 -26.14
N ALA A 26 7.64 17.83 -27.20
CA ALA A 26 8.88 18.57 -27.31
C ALA A 26 8.56 20.03 -27.02
N ALA A 27 9.18 20.57 -25.96
CA ALA A 27 9.03 21.99 -25.65
C ALA A 27 9.37 22.80 -26.89
N ASP A 28 8.52 23.74 -27.26
CA ASP A 28 8.84 24.70 -28.31
C ASP A 28 10.22 25.31 -28.00
N PRO A 29 11.08 25.49 -29.01
CA PRO A 29 12.38 26.12 -28.80
C PRO A 29 12.16 27.48 -28.13
N ALA A 30 12.79 27.69 -26.98
CA ALA A 30 12.79 28.96 -26.28
C ALA A 30 13.19 30.09 -27.25
N PRO A 31 12.68 31.31 -27.06
CA PRO A 31 13.09 32.44 -27.86
C PRO A 31 14.64 32.57 -27.82
N PRO A 32 15.29 32.96 -28.94
CA PRO A 32 16.73 32.81 -29.14
C PRO A 32 17.65 33.64 -28.22
N ASP A 33 17.11 34.39 -27.25
CA ASP A 33 17.89 35.28 -26.37
C ASP A 33 17.69 35.05 -24.85
N ALA A 34 17.03 33.97 -24.42
CA ALA A 34 16.97 33.68 -23.00
C ALA A 34 18.27 32.99 -22.53
N PRO A 35 18.95 33.49 -21.47
CA PRO A 35 20.18 32.84 -20.99
C PRO A 35 19.87 31.42 -20.50
N VAL A 36 20.64 30.43 -20.95
CA VAL A 36 20.55 29.04 -20.50
C VAL A 36 20.92 29.03 -19.02
N THR A 37 19.97 28.63 -18.15
CA THR A 37 20.20 28.55 -16.71
C THR A 37 20.72 27.18 -16.31
N LEU A 38 21.47 27.14 -15.22
CA LEU A 38 21.94 25.87 -14.65
C LEU A 38 20.73 25.07 -14.14
N PRO A 39 20.53 23.82 -14.56
CA PRO A 39 19.47 22.97 -14.05
C PRO A 39 19.63 22.67 -12.57
N ALA A 40 18.53 22.45 -11.88
CA ALA A 40 18.54 22.02 -10.49
C ALA A 40 19.18 20.63 -10.33
N THR A 41 19.78 20.39 -9.16
CA THR A 41 20.25 19.06 -8.76
C THR A 41 19.85 18.78 -7.32
N VAL A 42 19.65 17.51 -6.99
CA VAL A 42 19.38 17.04 -5.61
C VAL A 42 20.30 15.84 -5.33
N PRO A 43 21.28 15.98 -4.43
CA PRO A 43 21.64 17.20 -3.69
C PRO A 43 22.16 18.31 -4.61
N SER A 44 21.95 19.54 -4.18
CA SER A 44 22.47 20.71 -4.92
C SER A 44 23.99 20.70 -4.98
N LEU A 45 24.55 21.16 -6.10
CA LEU A 45 25.98 21.40 -6.18
C LEU A 45 26.46 22.33 -5.09
N THR A 46 27.60 22.01 -4.47
CA THR A 46 28.20 22.83 -3.41
C THR A 46 28.86 24.11 -3.96
N SER A 47 29.21 24.13 -5.26
CA SER A 47 29.75 25.29 -5.94
C SER A 47 29.40 25.25 -7.45
N TRP A 48 29.39 26.39 -8.11
CA TRP A 48 29.34 26.49 -9.57
C TRP A 48 30.01 27.79 -10.02
N GLU A 49 31.04 27.66 -10.81
CA GLU A 49 31.73 28.76 -11.45
C GLU A 49 31.28 28.84 -12.93
N ALA A 50 30.42 29.81 -13.21
CA ALA A 50 29.90 29.99 -14.56
C ALA A 50 30.98 30.44 -15.54
N ALA A 51 30.96 29.88 -16.75
CA ALA A 51 31.80 30.28 -17.87
C ALA A 51 30.95 30.72 -19.08
N SER A 52 31.58 31.31 -20.07
CA SER A 52 30.86 31.70 -21.29
C SER A 52 30.63 30.53 -22.24
N GLY A 53 29.44 30.48 -22.85
CA GLY A 53 29.05 29.44 -23.80
C GLY A 53 28.10 28.39 -23.22
N THR A 54 27.78 27.44 -24.08
CA THR A 54 26.87 26.33 -23.75
C THR A 54 27.37 25.05 -24.41
N TRP A 55 26.99 23.90 -23.84
CA TRP A 55 27.11 22.62 -24.48
C TRP A 55 25.71 22.10 -24.84
N SER A 56 25.59 21.35 -25.92
CA SER A 56 24.33 20.78 -26.36
C SER A 56 24.47 19.30 -26.63
N MET A 57 23.57 18.49 -26.06
CA MET A 57 23.45 17.07 -26.37
C MET A 57 22.91 16.91 -27.81
N THR A 58 23.60 16.11 -28.61
CA THR A 58 23.23 15.79 -29.98
C THR A 58 23.09 14.27 -30.18
N SER A 59 22.61 13.85 -31.33
CA SER A 59 22.54 12.42 -31.70
C SER A 59 23.91 11.75 -31.85
N THR A 60 25.00 12.52 -31.90
CA THR A 60 26.37 12.02 -31.98
C THR A 60 27.10 12.02 -30.63
N THR A 61 26.46 12.56 -29.57
CA THR A 61 27.04 12.58 -28.23
C THR A 61 27.24 11.14 -27.71
N ARG A 62 28.46 10.86 -27.26
CA ARG A 62 28.83 9.58 -26.62
C ARG A 62 29.17 9.77 -25.15
N VAL A 63 29.09 8.69 -24.39
CA VAL A 63 29.69 8.63 -23.04
C VAL A 63 30.99 7.82 -23.16
N VAL A 64 32.12 8.44 -22.85
CA VAL A 64 33.46 7.83 -23.04
C VAL A 64 34.22 7.79 -21.73
N GLY A 65 35.14 6.83 -21.59
CA GLY A 65 35.94 6.66 -20.37
C GLY A 65 36.66 5.30 -20.39
N SER A 66 37.63 5.11 -19.51
CA SER A 66 38.39 3.86 -19.42
C SER A 66 37.52 2.63 -19.11
N GLU A 67 38.07 1.43 -19.34
CA GLU A 67 37.41 0.15 -18.99
C GLU A 67 37.09 0.04 -17.49
N ASP A 68 37.89 0.62 -16.61
CA ASP A 68 37.59 0.66 -15.16
C ASP A 68 36.30 1.41 -14.82
N LEU A 69 35.82 2.25 -15.72
CA LEU A 69 34.60 3.03 -15.62
C LEU A 69 33.45 2.48 -16.49
N ALA A 70 33.61 1.30 -17.12
CA ALA A 70 32.65 0.75 -18.08
C ALA A 70 31.21 0.72 -17.52
N ARG A 71 31.03 0.24 -16.30
CA ARG A 71 29.70 0.18 -15.68
C ARG A 71 29.05 1.55 -15.50
N THR A 72 29.82 2.52 -14.99
CA THR A 72 29.34 3.90 -14.79
C THR A 72 28.98 4.56 -16.11
N ARG A 73 29.85 4.36 -17.13
CA ARG A 73 29.64 4.83 -18.51
C ARG A 73 28.34 4.26 -19.10
N ASP A 74 28.17 2.93 -19.06
CA ASP A 74 27.06 2.25 -19.67
C ASP A 74 25.73 2.51 -18.92
N LEU A 75 25.77 2.71 -17.60
CA LEU A 75 24.60 3.12 -16.81
C LEU A 75 24.13 4.54 -17.21
N LEU A 76 25.05 5.52 -17.26
CA LEU A 76 24.69 6.88 -17.69
C LEU A 76 24.11 6.87 -19.11
N ALA A 77 24.75 6.14 -20.05
CA ALA A 77 24.23 6.03 -21.41
C ALA A 77 22.83 5.41 -21.48
N SER A 78 22.55 4.42 -20.62
CA SER A 78 21.23 3.79 -20.53
C SER A 78 20.17 4.75 -19.98
N GLU A 79 20.50 5.55 -18.99
CA GLU A 79 19.63 6.59 -18.42
C GLU A 79 19.36 7.70 -19.45
N LEU A 80 20.38 8.18 -20.14
CA LEU A 80 20.22 9.18 -21.20
C LEU A 80 19.36 8.67 -22.35
N ARG A 81 19.53 7.39 -22.74
CA ARG A 81 18.66 6.74 -23.73
C ARG A 81 17.20 6.69 -23.26
N ALA A 82 16.95 6.37 -22.00
CA ALA A 82 15.60 6.35 -21.47
C ALA A 82 14.93 7.73 -21.49
N VAL A 83 15.69 8.81 -21.30
CA VAL A 83 15.20 10.19 -21.37
C VAL A 83 15.01 10.68 -22.82
N THR A 84 15.93 10.33 -23.71
CA THR A 84 15.96 10.87 -25.07
C THR A 84 15.20 10.04 -26.09
N GLY A 85 15.01 8.75 -25.83
CA GLY A 85 14.51 7.78 -26.79
C GLY A 85 15.55 7.40 -27.87
N GLU A 86 16.75 7.96 -27.82
CA GLU A 86 17.80 7.77 -28.81
C GLU A 86 18.96 6.94 -28.24
N ALA A 87 19.66 6.19 -29.08
CA ALA A 87 20.84 5.44 -28.64
C ALA A 87 21.96 6.43 -28.27
N VAL A 88 22.56 6.23 -27.10
CA VAL A 88 23.73 6.95 -26.63
C VAL A 88 24.92 5.98 -26.64
N PRO A 89 25.84 6.08 -27.62
CA PRO A 89 26.97 5.16 -27.72
C PRO A 89 27.94 5.32 -26.56
N THR A 90 28.62 4.24 -26.20
CA THR A 90 29.68 4.22 -25.20
C THR A 90 30.99 3.72 -25.83
N ALA A 91 32.13 4.23 -25.36
CA ALA A 91 33.44 3.78 -25.85
C ALA A 91 34.56 3.92 -24.79
N PRO A 92 35.51 2.99 -24.74
CA PRO A 92 36.69 3.06 -23.86
C PRO A 92 37.83 3.85 -24.52
N GLN A 93 37.61 5.07 -24.95
CA GLN A 93 38.56 5.87 -25.72
C GLN A 93 38.58 7.32 -25.23
N ASP A 94 39.57 8.09 -25.79
CA ASP A 94 39.65 9.52 -25.53
C ASP A 94 38.41 10.24 -26.10
N PRO A 95 37.98 11.35 -25.48
CA PRO A 95 36.82 12.10 -25.93
C PRO A 95 37.06 12.86 -27.22
N ASP A 96 36.04 12.87 -28.07
CA ASP A 96 35.94 13.84 -29.17
C ASP A 96 35.08 15.04 -28.73
N ALA A 97 35.07 16.10 -29.55
CA ALA A 97 34.24 17.26 -29.27
C ALA A 97 32.74 16.88 -29.25
N GLY A 98 32.04 17.28 -28.17
CA GLY A 98 30.64 16.99 -27.93
C GLY A 98 30.36 15.78 -27.01
N ASP A 99 31.40 15.05 -26.63
CA ASP A 99 31.28 13.88 -25.77
C ASP A 99 31.09 14.23 -24.27
N ILE A 100 30.60 13.23 -23.52
CA ILE A 100 30.61 13.21 -22.05
C ILE A 100 31.75 12.28 -21.63
N SER A 101 32.82 12.85 -21.06
CA SER A 101 34.02 12.12 -20.68
C SER A 101 34.08 11.82 -19.20
N LEU A 102 34.45 10.59 -18.86
CA LEU A 102 34.62 10.10 -17.49
C LEU A 102 36.11 9.76 -17.29
N SER A 103 36.74 10.32 -16.24
CA SER A 103 38.16 10.11 -15.98
C SER A 103 38.46 9.90 -14.49
N LEU A 104 39.54 9.17 -14.22
CA LEU A 104 40.13 9.00 -12.90
C LEU A 104 41.40 9.80 -12.77
N ASP A 105 41.54 10.53 -11.68
CA ASP A 105 42.77 11.25 -11.30
C ASP A 105 43.07 10.96 -9.81
N PRO A 106 43.76 9.86 -9.49
CA PRO A 106 44.06 9.46 -8.12
C PRO A 106 44.96 10.48 -7.37
N ASP A 107 45.67 11.34 -8.08
CA ASP A 107 46.51 12.37 -7.45
C ASP A 107 45.66 13.44 -6.76
N ARG A 108 44.41 13.57 -7.09
CA ARG A 108 43.45 14.49 -6.47
C ARG A 108 42.72 13.90 -5.24
N LEU A 109 43.14 12.76 -4.75
CA LEU A 109 42.47 12.11 -3.61
C LEU A 109 42.44 13.01 -2.36
N ALA A 110 43.44 13.80 -2.13
CA ALA A 110 43.49 14.75 -0.98
C ALA A 110 42.47 15.90 -1.12
N GLU A 111 42.10 16.28 -2.34
CA GLU A 111 41.13 17.34 -2.63
C GLU A 111 39.71 16.80 -2.74
N LEU A 112 39.52 15.76 -3.53
CA LEU A 112 38.19 15.21 -3.85
C LEU A 112 37.72 14.13 -2.86
N GLY A 113 38.64 13.50 -2.14
CA GLY A 113 38.29 12.29 -1.38
C GLY A 113 37.88 11.14 -2.30
N VAL A 114 37.30 10.08 -1.70
CA VAL A 114 36.85 8.90 -2.47
C VAL A 114 35.58 9.17 -3.27
N GLU A 115 34.74 10.09 -2.85
CA GLU A 115 33.40 10.27 -3.39
C GLU A 115 33.14 11.61 -4.06
N GLY A 116 34.07 12.57 -3.94
CA GLY A 116 33.98 13.86 -4.61
C GLY A 116 34.44 13.79 -6.06
N TYR A 117 34.03 14.79 -6.81
CA TYR A 117 34.35 14.91 -8.26
C TYR A 117 34.46 16.37 -8.69
N GLU A 118 35.12 16.58 -9.81
CA GLU A 118 35.02 17.81 -10.58
C GLU A 118 34.10 17.57 -11.78
N LEU A 119 33.19 18.50 -12.00
CA LEU A 119 32.34 18.59 -13.21
C LEU A 119 32.77 19.83 -13.98
N ARG A 120 33.04 19.66 -15.29
CA ARG A 120 33.31 20.77 -16.20
C ARG A 120 32.40 20.65 -17.42
N VAL A 121 31.71 21.74 -17.75
CA VAL A 121 30.89 21.86 -18.95
C VAL A 121 31.53 22.96 -19.82
N SER A 122 31.84 22.65 -21.05
CA SER A 122 32.42 23.58 -22.04
C SER A 122 31.76 23.34 -23.40
N ALA A 123 32.01 24.22 -24.39
CA ALA A 123 31.52 24.01 -25.74
C ALA A 123 32.05 22.69 -26.37
N ASP A 124 33.19 22.18 -25.90
CA ASP A 124 33.84 20.99 -26.43
C ASP A 124 33.33 19.69 -25.80
N GLY A 125 32.59 19.74 -24.65
CA GLY A 125 32.09 18.55 -23.99
C GLY A 125 31.79 18.74 -22.50
N ILE A 126 31.37 17.65 -21.90
CA ILE A 126 31.22 17.52 -20.43
C ILE A 126 32.33 16.59 -19.93
N ALA A 127 33.07 17.02 -18.90
CA ALA A 127 34.08 16.20 -18.25
C ALA A 127 33.71 15.98 -16.78
N VAL A 128 33.72 14.71 -16.34
CA VAL A 128 33.57 14.29 -14.95
C VAL A 128 34.88 13.61 -14.52
N THR A 129 35.55 14.19 -13.53
CA THR A 129 36.79 13.65 -12.99
C THR A 129 36.66 13.34 -11.52
N GLY A 130 36.95 12.12 -11.08
CA GLY A 130 37.00 11.70 -9.70
C GLY A 130 38.37 11.17 -9.33
N ALA A 131 38.75 11.24 -8.05
CA ALA A 131 39.93 10.56 -7.52
C ALA A 131 39.74 9.03 -7.44
N ASP A 132 38.49 8.59 -7.31
CA ASP A 132 38.06 7.20 -7.26
C ASP A 132 36.81 7.00 -8.14
N ALA A 133 36.54 5.78 -8.53
CA ALA A 133 35.40 5.43 -9.37
C ALA A 133 34.04 5.85 -8.76
N ARG A 134 33.93 5.91 -7.42
CA ARG A 134 32.71 6.43 -6.75
C ARG A 134 32.51 7.92 -7.02
N GLY A 135 33.57 8.72 -6.99
CA GLY A 135 33.46 10.14 -7.30
C GLY A 135 32.95 10.34 -8.72
N VAL A 136 33.52 9.61 -9.69
CA VAL A 136 33.06 9.65 -11.11
C VAL A 136 31.61 9.21 -11.19
N PHE A 137 31.21 8.14 -10.48
CA PHE A 137 29.81 7.67 -10.42
C PHE A 137 28.87 8.78 -9.93
N TYR A 138 29.19 9.47 -8.82
CA TYR A 138 28.33 10.55 -8.30
C TYR A 138 28.30 11.78 -9.23
N GLY A 139 29.39 12.07 -9.93
CA GLY A 139 29.38 13.10 -10.95
C GLY A 139 28.44 12.77 -12.11
N THR A 140 28.36 11.51 -12.51
CA THR A 140 27.36 11.10 -13.54
C THR A 140 25.93 11.25 -13.06
N ARG A 141 25.63 11.10 -11.75
CA ARG A 141 24.28 11.36 -11.21
C ARG A 141 23.89 12.82 -11.44
N THR A 142 24.83 13.75 -11.15
CA THR A 142 24.61 15.18 -11.41
C THR A 142 24.36 15.46 -12.88
N VAL A 143 25.19 14.94 -13.79
CA VAL A 143 24.99 15.08 -15.24
C VAL A 143 23.64 14.50 -15.69
N GLY A 144 23.29 13.32 -15.20
CA GLY A 144 22.02 12.69 -15.50
C GLY A 144 20.82 13.54 -15.05
N GLN A 145 20.87 14.08 -13.81
CA GLN A 145 19.84 14.99 -13.29
C GLN A 145 19.68 16.26 -14.13
N MET A 146 20.78 16.87 -14.54
CA MET A 146 20.76 18.06 -15.41
C MET A 146 20.15 17.75 -16.78
N LEU A 147 20.57 16.66 -17.42
CA LEU A 147 20.14 16.30 -18.77
C LEU A 147 18.71 15.76 -18.85
N ARG A 148 18.14 15.35 -17.73
CA ARG A 148 16.68 15.06 -17.62
C ARG A 148 15.82 16.32 -17.81
N GLN A 149 16.34 17.48 -17.42
CA GLN A 149 15.59 18.73 -17.42
C GLN A 149 15.77 19.50 -18.74
N GLN A 150 16.98 19.49 -19.30
CA GLN A 150 17.26 20.18 -20.59
C GLN A 150 18.45 19.60 -21.29
N ARG A 151 18.47 19.66 -22.64
CA ARG A 151 19.57 19.13 -23.48
C ARG A 151 20.69 20.14 -23.72
N VAL A 152 20.53 21.40 -23.31
CA VAL A 152 21.53 22.46 -23.45
C VAL A 152 21.95 22.90 -22.06
N LEU A 153 23.24 22.77 -21.75
CA LEU A 153 23.77 23.14 -20.43
C LEU A 153 24.65 24.39 -20.54
N PRO A 154 24.60 25.31 -19.56
CA PRO A 154 25.53 26.45 -19.53
C PRO A 154 26.94 25.97 -19.24
N ALA A 155 27.95 26.61 -19.83
CA ALA A 155 29.33 26.32 -19.52
C ALA A 155 29.71 26.77 -18.10
N GLY A 156 30.59 26.00 -17.47
CA GLY A 156 31.04 26.25 -16.09
C GLY A 156 31.73 25.04 -15.50
N SER A 157 32.12 25.16 -14.23
CA SER A 157 32.73 24.07 -13.48
C SER A 157 32.27 24.04 -12.01
N ALA A 158 32.35 22.86 -11.43
CA ALA A 158 32.05 22.60 -10.02
C ALA A 158 33.05 21.59 -9.44
N VAL A 159 33.50 21.81 -8.23
CA VAL A 159 34.09 20.79 -7.37
C VAL A 159 33.05 20.45 -6.32
N ASP A 160 32.59 19.20 -6.27
CA ASP A 160 31.49 18.76 -5.44
C ASP A 160 31.90 17.56 -4.59
N VAL A 161 31.94 17.75 -3.27
CA VAL A 161 32.48 16.80 -2.29
C VAL A 161 31.48 16.64 -1.15
N PRO A 162 31.14 15.40 -0.78
CA PRO A 162 30.19 15.18 0.31
C PRO A 162 30.73 15.67 1.64
N ARG A 163 29.85 16.31 2.42
CA ARG A 163 30.17 16.78 3.78
C ARG A 163 30.33 15.63 4.77
N TYR A 164 29.48 14.60 4.65
CA TYR A 164 29.49 13.43 5.54
C TYR A 164 29.79 12.16 4.76
N ALA A 165 30.58 11.30 5.39
CA ALA A 165 31.00 10.02 4.80
C ALA A 165 29.87 9.00 4.71
N GLU A 166 28.89 9.06 5.62
CA GLU A 166 27.78 8.11 5.67
C GLU A 166 26.45 8.83 5.49
N ARG A 167 25.70 8.42 4.47
CA ARG A 167 24.45 9.02 4.02
C ARG A 167 23.50 7.90 3.69
N GLY A 168 22.51 7.65 4.55
CA GLY A 168 21.85 6.36 4.47
C GLY A 168 20.35 6.32 4.68
N VAL A 169 19.89 5.08 4.55
CA VAL A 169 18.53 4.66 4.84
C VAL A 169 18.59 3.42 5.72
N THR A 170 17.66 3.30 6.68
CA THR A 170 17.31 2.03 7.33
C THR A 170 16.01 1.54 6.74
N ALA A 171 15.94 0.29 6.32
CA ALA A 171 14.73 -0.40 5.93
C ALA A 171 14.58 -1.67 6.80
N CYS A 172 13.55 -1.69 7.62
CA CYS A 172 13.26 -2.85 8.45
C CYS A 172 12.27 -3.78 7.74
N ALA A 173 12.77 -4.98 7.36
CA ALA A 173 11.99 -6.14 6.96
C ALA A 173 11.95 -7.16 8.12
N CYS A 174 11.76 -6.66 9.35
CA CYS A 174 11.90 -7.39 10.61
C CYS A 174 10.58 -7.98 11.09
N GLN A 175 9.45 -7.43 10.67
CA GLN A 175 8.12 -7.91 11.02
C GLN A 175 7.31 -8.32 9.79
N ILE A 176 7.70 -7.89 8.61
CA ILE A 176 7.16 -8.29 7.32
C ILE A 176 8.30 -8.38 6.30
N ASN A 177 8.11 -9.15 5.23
CA ASN A 177 9.01 -9.05 4.09
C ASN A 177 8.75 -7.75 3.32
N ILE A 178 9.83 -7.18 2.81
CA ILE A 178 9.79 -6.12 1.81
C ILE A 178 10.08 -6.76 0.44
N GLN A 179 9.32 -6.40 -0.58
CA GLN A 179 9.49 -6.97 -1.92
C GLN A 179 10.83 -6.55 -2.54
N GLY A 180 11.50 -7.50 -3.20
CA GLY A 180 12.84 -7.27 -3.74
C GLY A 180 12.89 -6.18 -4.81
N ASP A 181 11.84 -6.03 -5.62
CA ASP A 181 11.73 -4.96 -6.61
C ASP A 181 11.56 -3.57 -5.96
N TRP A 182 10.87 -3.47 -4.81
CA TRP A 182 10.82 -2.23 -4.03
C TRP A 182 12.23 -1.83 -3.55
N ILE A 183 13.01 -2.80 -3.05
CA ILE A 183 14.41 -2.53 -2.63
C ILE A 183 15.26 -2.14 -3.84
N ASP A 184 15.09 -2.76 -5.00
CA ASP A 184 15.79 -2.40 -6.24
C ASP A 184 15.47 -0.95 -6.66
N ARG A 185 14.23 -0.50 -6.54
CA ARG A 185 13.85 0.90 -6.79
C ARG A 185 14.42 1.85 -5.74
N LEU A 186 14.40 1.46 -4.46
CA LEU A 186 15.04 2.25 -3.39
C LEU A 186 16.54 2.42 -3.65
N LEU A 187 17.25 1.36 -4.04
CA LEU A 187 18.68 1.43 -4.39
C LEU A 187 18.92 2.36 -5.58
N THR A 188 18.04 2.37 -6.58
CA THR A 188 18.12 3.27 -7.73
C THR A 188 17.94 4.74 -7.31
N ASP A 189 16.95 5.04 -6.45
CA ASP A 189 16.73 6.38 -5.89
C ASP A 189 17.92 6.81 -5.00
N MET A 190 18.39 5.93 -4.13
CA MET A 190 19.56 6.19 -3.28
C MET A 190 20.80 6.53 -4.10
N ALA A 191 21.08 5.78 -5.18
CA ALA A 191 22.20 6.03 -6.07
C ALA A 191 22.07 7.42 -6.76
N ASP A 192 20.91 7.73 -7.31
CA ASP A 192 20.63 9.01 -7.95
C ASP A 192 20.78 10.20 -6.99
N LEU A 193 20.44 9.98 -5.72
CA LEU A 193 20.55 10.94 -4.62
C LEU A 193 21.91 10.92 -3.90
N LYS A 194 22.90 10.18 -4.39
CA LYS A 194 24.24 10.05 -3.79
C LYS A 194 24.22 9.54 -2.34
N LEU A 195 23.20 8.77 -1.94
CA LEU A 195 23.15 8.03 -0.70
C LEU A 195 23.99 6.75 -0.84
N ASN A 196 24.72 6.36 0.19
CA ASN A 196 25.77 5.34 0.06
C ASN A 196 25.64 4.15 1.02
N HIS A 197 24.65 4.15 1.94
CA HIS A 197 24.50 3.01 2.79
C HIS A 197 23.03 2.68 3.14
N LEU A 198 22.69 1.40 3.03
CA LEU A 198 21.39 0.84 3.39
C LEU A 198 21.59 -0.09 4.57
N LEU A 199 21.06 0.27 5.75
CA LEU A 199 20.89 -0.67 6.85
C LEU A 199 19.62 -1.49 6.56
N LEU A 200 19.79 -2.80 6.46
CA LEU A 200 18.70 -3.72 6.16
C LEU A 200 18.56 -4.75 7.29
N GLU A 201 17.54 -4.55 8.13
CA GLU A 201 17.13 -5.57 9.08
C GLU A 201 16.22 -6.56 8.37
N MET A 202 16.60 -7.83 8.33
CA MET A 202 15.91 -8.85 7.57
C MET A 202 16.23 -10.24 8.08
N LYS A 203 15.39 -11.22 7.77
CA LYS A 203 15.62 -12.63 8.05
C LYS A 203 16.18 -13.35 6.83
N LEU A 204 17.42 -13.80 6.90
CA LEU A 204 18.01 -14.70 5.92
C LEU A 204 17.64 -16.15 6.27
N LYS A 205 17.23 -16.94 5.28
CA LYS A 205 17.01 -18.38 5.47
C LYS A 205 18.26 -19.04 6.00
N SER A 206 18.18 -19.64 7.19
CA SER A 206 19.30 -20.30 7.84
C SER A 206 19.41 -21.76 7.36
N ASP A 207 20.61 -22.16 6.94
CA ASP A 207 20.93 -23.54 6.62
C ASP A 207 21.37 -24.31 7.88
N ARG A 208 21.96 -23.62 8.86
CA ARG A 208 22.44 -24.22 10.12
C ARG A 208 21.31 -24.44 11.13
N HIS A 209 20.34 -23.54 11.12
CA HIS A 209 19.23 -23.49 12.07
C HIS A 209 17.89 -23.49 11.33
N PRO A 210 17.53 -24.57 10.63
CA PRO A 210 16.30 -24.63 9.83
C PRO A 210 15.03 -24.43 10.67
N GLU A 211 15.06 -24.72 11.99
CA GLU A 211 13.98 -24.45 12.94
C GLU A 211 13.65 -22.96 13.10
N ALA A 212 14.58 -22.07 12.73
CA ALA A 212 14.36 -20.63 12.72
C ALA A 212 13.68 -20.13 11.45
N ASN A 213 13.56 -20.94 10.39
CA ASN A 213 12.99 -20.54 9.11
C ASN A 213 11.44 -20.48 9.15
N THR A 214 10.90 -19.77 10.10
CA THR A 214 9.48 -19.48 10.19
C THR A 214 9.10 -18.35 9.24
N TRP A 215 7.91 -18.39 8.71
CA TRP A 215 7.18 -17.43 7.87
C TRP A 215 8.00 -16.60 6.86
N SER A 216 8.55 -15.49 7.24
CA SER A 216 9.15 -14.51 6.34
C SER A 216 10.68 -14.62 6.36
N TYR A 217 11.29 -14.96 5.24
CA TYR A 217 12.74 -14.95 5.05
C TYR A 217 13.09 -14.62 3.60
N TYR A 218 14.33 -14.21 3.41
CA TYR A 218 14.94 -14.09 2.09
C TYR A 218 15.89 -15.24 1.85
N THR A 219 15.94 -15.74 0.62
CA THR A 219 16.93 -16.75 0.27
C THR A 219 18.33 -16.13 0.12
N ARG A 220 19.37 -16.94 0.27
CA ARG A 220 20.74 -16.52 0.01
C ARG A 220 20.91 -15.96 -1.42
N ALA A 221 20.19 -16.51 -2.41
CA ALA A 221 20.23 -16.05 -3.78
C ALA A 221 19.65 -14.64 -3.93
N ASP A 222 18.49 -14.38 -3.31
CA ASP A 222 17.86 -13.06 -3.35
C ASP A 222 18.76 -11.98 -2.75
N VAL A 223 19.31 -12.25 -1.57
CA VAL A 223 20.18 -11.31 -0.88
C VAL A 223 21.50 -11.09 -1.63
N SER A 224 22.08 -12.15 -2.21
CA SER A 224 23.31 -12.02 -3.01
C SER A 224 23.09 -11.14 -4.25
N ARG A 225 21.93 -11.27 -4.91
CA ARG A 225 21.54 -10.43 -6.03
C ARG A 225 21.40 -8.96 -5.58
N LEU A 226 20.71 -8.73 -4.48
CA LEU A 226 20.51 -7.40 -3.91
C LEU A 226 21.86 -6.74 -3.52
N VAL A 227 22.71 -7.44 -2.79
CA VAL A 227 24.04 -6.95 -2.37
C VAL A 227 24.91 -6.64 -3.59
N SER A 228 24.86 -7.49 -4.62
CA SER A 228 25.59 -7.24 -5.88
C SER A 228 25.09 -6.00 -6.58
N ARG A 229 23.75 -5.83 -6.68
CA ARG A 229 23.11 -4.64 -7.26
C ARG A 229 23.52 -3.36 -6.52
N ALA A 230 23.42 -3.38 -5.19
CA ALA A 230 23.79 -2.23 -4.36
C ALA A 230 25.27 -1.85 -4.53
N ARG A 231 26.18 -2.84 -4.55
CA ARG A 231 27.60 -2.61 -4.80
C ARG A 231 27.85 -1.96 -6.14
N ASP A 232 27.14 -2.39 -7.20
CA ASP A 232 27.26 -1.81 -8.54
C ASP A 232 26.79 -0.35 -8.58
N LEU A 233 25.97 0.07 -7.62
CA LEU A 233 25.49 1.44 -7.40
C LEU A 233 26.28 2.20 -6.33
N GLY A 234 27.39 1.66 -5.83
CA GLY A 234 28.20 2.29 -4.80
C GLY A 234 27.58 2.32 -3.40
N ILE A 235 26.60 1.46 -3.12
CA ILE A 235 25.87 1.41 -1.85
C ILE A 235 26.31 0.20 -1.04
N ASP A 236 26.71 0.44 0.22
CA ASP A 236 26.95 -0.62 1.20
C ASP A 236 25.62 -1.09 1.81
N VAL A 237 25.28 -2.37 1.68
CA VAL A 237 24.16 -2.98 2.40
C VAL A 237 24.65 -3.55 3.70
N ILE A 238 24.21 -2.95 4.80
CA ILE A 238 24.60 -3.33 6.17
C ILE A 238 23.53 -4.28 6.71
N PRO A 239 23.86 -5.54 7.02
CA PRO A 239 22.92 -6.46 7.62
C PRO A 239 22.66 -6.10 9.08
N GLU A 240 21.42 -6.31 9.53
CA GLU A 240 21.07 -6.28 10.94
C GLU A 240 20.34 -7.57 11.32
N ILE A 241 20.79 -8.20 12.40
CA ILE A 241 20.01 -9.11 13.22
C ILE A 241 19.94 -8.46 14.60
N ASN A 242 18.76 -7.91 14.91
CA ASN A 242 18.55 -7.25 16.19
C ASN A 242 18.68 -8.25 17.34
N SER A 243 19.51 -7.91 18.34
CA SER A 243 19.84 -8.79 19.47
C SER A 243 20.42 -7.97 20.62
N PRO A 244 20.27 -8.43 21.87
CA PRO A 244 19.55 -9.63 22.31
C PRO A 244 18.03 -9.41 22.52
N GLY A 245 17.52 -8.18 22.27
CA GLY A 245 16.10 -7.86 22.12
C GLY A 245 15.62 -8.16 20.68
N HIS A 246 14.31 -7.98 20.44
CA HIS A 246 13.67 -8.16 19.11
C HIS A 246 13.96 -9.49 18.40
N MET A 247 14.38 -10.51 19.18
CA MET A 247 14.71 -11.84 18.66
C MET A 247 13.51 -12.73 18.40
N GLY A 248 12.27 -12.19 18.50
CA GLY A 248 11.04 -12.99 18.43
C GLY A 248 10.92 -13.83 17.17
N ILE A 249 11.22 -13.23 16.02
CA ILE A 249 11.21 -13.94 14.73
C ILE A 249 12.28 -15.05 14.63
N TRP A 250 13.28 -15.03 15.47
CA TRP A 250 14.38 -16.01 15.50
C TRP A 250 14.20 -17.08 16.58
N LEU A 251 13.50 -16.77 17.67
CA LEU A 251 13.38 -17.62 18.84
C LEU A 251 12.02 -18.33 18.95
N GLU A 252 11.14 -18.14 17.98
CA GLU A 252 9.77 -18.65 18.00
C GLU A 252 9.70 -20.17 18.29
N ASN A 253 10.52 -20.96 17.59
CA ASN A 253 10.61 -22.41 17.77
C ASN A 253 11.76 -22.86 18.69
N LEU A 254 12.40 -21.92 19.38
CA LEU A 254 13.57 -22.14 20.23
C LEU A 254 13.33 -21.63 21.66
N PRO A 255 12.29 -22.12 22.37
CA PRO A 255 11.96 -21.63 23.69
C PRO A 255 13.08 -21.82 24.72
N GLU A 256 14.00 -22.76 24.53
CA GLU A 256 15.17 -22.99 25.37
C GLU A 256 16.23 -21.89 25.29
N TYR A 257 16.16 -21.02 24.27
CA TYR A 257 17.07 -19.86 24.13
C TYR A 257 16.44 -18.56 24.59
N GLN A 258 15.15 -18.59 24.94
CA GLN A 258 14.42 -17.41 25.43
C GLN A 258 14.71 -17.16 26.91
N LEU A 259 14.93 -15.90 27.26
CA LEU A 259 15.15 -15.45 28.62
C LEU A 259 13.95 -15.76 29.53
N VAL A 260 14.21 -16.22 30.75
CA VAL A 260 13.18 -16.61 31.72
C VAL A 260 13.20 -15.66 32.92
N ASP A 261 12.04 -15.11 33.30
CA ASP A 261 11.90 -14.21 34.44
C ASP A 261 11.78 -14.97 35.77
N ARG A 262 11.62 -14.21 36.88
CA ARG A 262 11.51 -14.74 38.25
C ARG A 262 10.30 -15.64 38.45
N ASP A 263 9.24 -15.46 37.66
CA ASP A 263 7.98 -16.19 37.74
C ASP A 263 7.96 -17.42 36.83
N GLY A 264 9.09 -17.69 36.15
CA GLY A 264 9.26 -18.79 35.23
C GLY A 264 8.66 -18.56 33.82
N ARG A 265 8.25 -17.31 33.51
CA ARG A 265 7.71 -16.96 32.21
C ARG A 265 8.87 -16.76 31.25
N ARG A 266 8.75 -17.29 30.05
CA ARG A 266 9.65 -17.08 28.91
C ARG A 266 9.30 -15.79 28.19
N HIS A 267 10.34 -15.10 27.72
CA HIS A 267 10.23 -13.88 26.94
C HIS A 267 10.73 -14.16 25.50
N PRO A 268 9.80 -14.39 24.55
CA PRO A 268 10.18 -14.82 23.20
C PRO A 268 11.01 -13.79 22.45
N GLU A 269 10.90 -12.52 22.82
CA GLU A 269 11.68 -11.41 22.22
C GLU A 269 13.10 -11.28 22.77
N MET A 270 13.48 -12.05 23.80
CA MET A 270 14.71 -11.83 24.55
C MET A 270 15.58 -13.07 24.54
N LEU A 271 16.81 -12.93 24.00
CA LEU A 271 17.84 -13.98 24.05
C LEU A 271 18.37 -14.17 25.48
N ASP A 272 18.49 -15.41 25.95
CA ASP A 272 19.09 -15.70 27.26
C ASP A 272 20.63 -15.65 27.19
N LEU A 273 21.19 -14.53 27.63
CA LEU A 273 22.64 -14.27 27.63
C LEU A 273 23.41 -15.18 28.62
N SER A 274 22.74 -15.80 29.58
CA SER A 274 23.34 -16.77 30.49
C SER A 274 23.47 -18.17 29.90
N ASN A 275 22.82 -18.40 28.74
CA ASN A 275 22.89 -19.69 28.04
C ASN A 275 23.91 -19.62 26.90
N PRO A 276 25.08 -20.31 27.04
CA PRO A 276 26.11 -20.22 26.00
C PRO A 276 25.68 -20.80 24.66
N ARG A 277 24.67 -21.69 24.61
CA ARG A 277 24.13 -22.21 23.33
C ARG A 277 23.25 -21.16 22.66
N ALA A 278 22.49 -20.36 23.41
CA ALA A 278 21.73 -19.26 22.86
C ALA A 278 22.66 -18.18 22.26
N VAL A 279 23.75 -17.84 22.97
CA VAL A 279 24.75 -16.91 22.44
C VAL A 279 25.42 -17.47 21.17
N GLN A 280 25.82 -18.79 21.18
CA GLN A 280 26.40 -19.41 20.00
C GLN A 280 25.45 -19.45 18.82
N TYR A 281 24.15 -19.72 19.05
CA TYR A 281 23.12 -19.66 18.02
C TYR A 281 23.10 -18.31 17.31
N TYR A 282 23.11 -17.19 18.07
CA TYR A 282 23.19 -15.87 17.46
C TYR A 282 24.48 -15.68 16.63
N LEU A 283 25.62 -16.11 17.14
CA LEU A 283 26.89 -16.00 16.41
C LEU A 283 26.92 -16.85 15.14
N ASP A 284 26.25 -18.01 15.16
CA ASP A 284 26.09 -18.85 13.96
C ASP A 284 25.25 -18.15 12.88
N LEU A 285 24.19 -17.42 13.26
CA LEU A 285 23.41 -16.60 12.35
C LEU A 285 24.27 -15.47 11.76
N VAL A 286 25.07 -14.79 12.57
CA VAL A 286 26.02 -13.75 12.11
C VAL A 286 26.98 -14.32 11.05
N ASP A 287 27.48 -15.55 11.27
CA ASP A 287 28.40 -16.23 10.34
C ASP A 287 27.73 -16.57 9.00
N GLU A 288 26.44 -16.93 9.00
CA GLU A 288 25.71 -17.19 7.76
C GLU A 288 25.50 -15.93 6.92
N TYR A 289 25.26 -14.79 7.57
CA TYR A 289 25.12 -13.50 6.89
C TYR A 289 26.46 -13.01 6.33
N ASP A 290 27.57 -13.22 7.06
CA ASP A 290 28.90 -12.82 6.63
C ASP A 290 29.28 -13.38 5.24
N GLY A 291 28.82 -14.59 4.94
CA GLY A 291 29.01 -15.22 3.63
C GLY A 291 28.24 -14.58 2.48
N VAL A 292 27.33 -13.63 2.74
CA VAL A 292 26.47 -12.99 1.74
C VAL A 292 26.73 -11.49 1.64
N PHE A 293 26.89 -10.83 2.81
CA PHE A 293 27.06 -9.37 2.88
C PHE A 293 28.53 -8.99 2.80
N THR A 294 28.91 -8.32 1.73
CA THR A 294 30.32 -7.93 1.45
C THR A 294 30.74 -6.64 2.14
N THR A 295 29.85 -5.95 2.82
CA THR A 295 30.12 -4.73 3.58
C THR A 295 31.10 -4.97 4.74
N ARG A 296 31.84 -3.94 5.13
CA ARG A 296 32.71 -3.95 6.31
C ARG A 296 31.97 -3.69 7.63
N TYR A 297 30.67 -3.60 7.61
CA TYR A 297 29.84 -3.27 8.78
C TYR A 297 28.99 -4.46 9.20
N TRP A 298 28.67 -4.51 10.47
CA TRP A 298 27.65 -5.35 11.07
C TRP A 298 26.80 -4.50 12.02
N HIS A 299 25.50 -4.53 11.93
CA HIS A 299 24.61 -3.91 12.90
C HIS A 299 23.94 -5.00 13.75
N MET A 300 24.00 -4.88 15.06
CA MET A 300 23.42 -5.88 15.96
C MET A 300 22.11 -5.43 16.60
N GLY A 301 21.57 -4.26 16.25
CA GLY A 301 20.44 -3.68 16.93
C GLY A 301 20.84 -3.18 18.32
N ALA A 302 20.64 -4.03 19.30
CA ALA A 302 20.95 -3.80 20.71
C ALA A 302 20.05 -2.77 21.40
N ASP A 303 18.91 -2.45 20.77
CA ASP A 303 17.85 -1.62 21.35
C ASP A 303 16.84 -2.48 22.11
N GLU A 304 16.17 -1.84 23.04
CA GLU A 304 14.97 -2.31 23.73
C GLU A 304 15.03 -3.74 24.32
N TYR A 305 16.23 -4.25 24.70
CA TYR A 305 16.39 -5.64 25.18
C TYR A 305 15.39 -6.01 26.27
N MET A 306 15.03 -5.09 27.16
CA MET A 306 14.09 -5.33 28.24
C MET A 306 12.84 -4.44 28.14
N ILE A 307 12.38 -4.20 26.92
CA ILE A 307 11.15 -3.43 26.68
C ILE A 307 9.97 -4.05 27.43
N GLY A 308 9.18 -3.23 28.07
CA GLY A 308 8.00 -3.67 28.83
C GLY A 308 8.30 -4.42 30.13
N THR A 309 9.58 -4.56 30.52
CA THR A 309 9.98 -5.24 31.76
C THR A 309 11.12 -4.50 32.47
N SER A 310 11.73 -5.11 33.45
CA SER A 310 12.82 -4.53 34.26
C SER A 310 13.90 -5.58 34.52
N PRO A 311 15.19 -5.19 34.54
CA PRO A 311 16.28 -6.06 34.93
C PRO A 311 16.06 -6.77 36.28
N ALA A 312 15.32 -6.14 37.21
CA ALA A 312 14.96 -6.73 38.49
C ALA A 312 14.08 -7.98 38.40
N ASN A 313 13.44 -8.19 37.25
CA ASN A 313 12.63 -9.41 36.99
C ASN A 313 13.46 -10.64 36.63
N PHE A 314 14.77 -10.47 36.36
CA PHE A 314 15.67 -11.52 35.93
C PHE A 314 16.80 -11.82 36.92
N PRO A 315 16.48 -12.25 38.17
CA PRO A 315 17.48 -12.48 39.20
C PRO A 315 18.43 -13.63 38.86
N ALA A 316 18.07 -14.55 37.99
CA ALA A 316 18.94 -15.62 37.52
C ALA A 316 20.06 -15.06 36.64
N LEU A 317 19.72 -14.21 35.68
CA LEU A 317 20.69 -13.52 34.81
C LEU A 317 21.60 -12.58 35.62
N ALA A 318 21.05 -11.86 36.61
CA ALA A 318 21.82 -11.00 37.48
C ALA A 318 22.89 -11.79 38.31
N ARG A 319 22.50 -12.93 38.92
CA ARG A 319 23.44 -13.81 39.63
C ARG A 319 24.50 -14.39 38.68
N TRP A 320 24.12 -14.80 37.49
CA TRP A 320 25.07 -15.28 36.50
C TRP A 320 26.08 -14.19 36.11
N ALA A 321 25.60 -12.96 35.90
CA ALA A 321 26.44 -11.81 35.59
C ALA A 321 27.48 -11.56 36.70
N GLU A 322 27.04 -11.57 37.98
CA GLU A 322 27.93 -11.38 39.12
C GLU A 322 28.99 -12.52 39.24
N GLN A 323 28.59 -13.76 38.99
CA GLN A 323 29.50 -14.90 38.99
C GLN A 323 30.51 -14.85 37.84
N THR A 324 30.11 -14.34 36.68
CA THR A 324 30.93 -14.35 35.47
C THR A 324 31.86 -13.16 35.36
N TYR A 325 31.37 -11.97 35.71
CA TYR A 325 32.08 -10.72 35.50
C TYR A 325 32.60 -10.08 36.80
N GLY A 326 32.24 -10.65 37.95
CA GLY A 326 32.75 -10.22 39.25
C GLY A 326 31.71 -9.50 40.12
N ALA A 327 32.07 -9.28 41.37
CA ALA A 327 31.19 -8.69 42.38
C ALA A 327 30.68 -7.30 41.94
N GLY A 328 29.37 -7.10 42.05
CA GLY A 328 28.67 -5.88 41.65
C GLY A 328 28.27 -5.82 40.17
N ALA A 329 28.58 -6.82 39.36
CA ALA A 329 28.08 -6.90 38.01
C ALA A 329 26.56 -7.12 37.99
N THR A 330 25.90 -6.51 37.04
CA THR A 330 24.45 -6.48 36.87
C THR A 330 24.01 -7.13 35.53
N VAL A 331 22.70 -7.20 35.30
CA VAL A 331 22.15 -7.57 34.00
C VAL A 331 22.69 -6.67 32.88
N ASN A 332 22.91 -5.39 33.16
CA ASN A 332 23.47 -4.46 32.19
C ASN A 332 24.94 -4.80 31.84
N ASP A 333 25.72 -5.31 32.82
CA ASP A 333 27.08 -5.77 32.56
C ASP A 333 27.07 -7.02 31.66
N ALA A 334 26.11 -7.95 31.87
CA ALA A 334 25.92 -9.11 30.99
C ALA A 334 25.58 -8.67 29.56
N PHE A 335 24.69 -7.69 29.41
CA PHE A 335 24.29 -7.15 28.13
C PHE A 335 25.49 -6.51 27.39
N ILE A 336 26.22 -5.61 28.02
CA ILE A 336 27.39 -4.94 27.41
C ILE A 336 28.53 -5.96 27.14
N ALA A 337 28.71 -6.97 27.98
CA ALA A 337 29.65 -8.05 27.69
C ALA A 337 29.29 -8.84 26.45
N PHE A 338 27.99 -9.10 26.22
CA PHE A 338 27.50 -9.71 25.00
C PHE A 338 27.76 -8.82 23.77
N VAL A 339 27.47 -7.52 23.86
CA VAL A 339 27.78 -6.55 22.80
C VAL A 339 29.28 -6.60 22.45
N ASN A 340 30.17 -6.57 23.45
CA ASN A 340 31.62 -6.65 23.24
C ASN A 340 32.03 -8.02 22.64
N GLN A 341 31.35 -9.11 23.02
CA GLN A 341 31.61 -10.43 22.44
C GLN A 341 31.25 -10.46 20.95
N VAL A 342 30.11 -9.89 20.58
CA VAL A 342 29.70 -9.72 19.16
C VAL A 342 30.71 -8.84 18.43
N ASN A 343 31.13 -7.72 19.03
CA ASN A 343 32.16 -6.84 18.46
C ASN A 343 33.46 -7.61 18.17
N ALA A 344 33.95 -8.39 19.12
CA ALA A 344 35.15 -9.22 18.92
C ALA A 344 34.95 -10.26 17.80
N HIS A 345 33.76 -10.86 17.73
CA HIS A 345 33.42 -11.87 16.74
C HIS A 345 33.42 -11.30 15.31
N VAL A 346 32.76 -10.14 15.08
CA VAL A 346 32.73 -9.51 13.75
C VAL A 346 34.06 -8.87 13.37
N LYS A 347 34.84 -8.37 14.32
CA LYS A 347 36.21 -7.86 14.09
C LYS A 347 37.15 -8.95 13.61
N ALA A 348 37.01 -10.17 14.14
CA ALA A 348 37.81 -11.31 13.65
C ALA A 348 37.53 -11.63 12.15
N ARG A 349 36.44 -11.10 11.61
CA ARG A 349 36.04 -11.18 10.19
C ARG A 349 36.30 -9.90 9.40
N GLY A 350 37.03 -8.95 9.99
CA GLY A 350 37.35 -7.66 9.36
C GLY A 350 36.21 -6.66 9.34
N LYS A 351 35.16 -6.87 10.14
CA LYS A 351 33.98 -5.97 10.20
C LYS A 351 34.03 -5.05 11.43
N SER A 352 33.29 -3.96 11.36
CA SER A 352 33.08 -3.00 12.47
C SER A 352 31.63 -3.09 12.94
N LEU A 353 31.47 -3.15 14.28
CA LEU A 353 30.14 -3.24 14.90
C LEU A 353 29.45 -1.87 14.96
N ARG A 354 28.14 -1.90 14.77
CA ARG A 354 27.21 -0.77 14.95
C ARG A 354 26.06 -1.19 15.87
N MET A 355 25.51 -0.25 16.63
CA MET A 355 24.36 -0.50 17.52
C MET A 355 23.53 0.75 17.75
N TRP A 356 22.28 0.58 18.18
CA TRP A 356 21.40 1.67 18.60
C TRP A 356 21.82 2.25 19.95
N ASN A 357 21.55 3.53 20.17
CA ASN A 357 22.06 4.28 21.32
C ASN A 357 21.46 3.88 22.67
N ASP A 358 20.21 3.43 22.71
CA ASP A 358 19.55 3.00 23.95
C ASP A 358 20.15 1.69 24.51
N GLY A 359 20.82 0.91 23.68
CA GLY A 359 21.67 -0.19 24.11
C GLY A 359 22.94 0.25 24.87
N VAL A 360 23.28 1.54 24.88
CA VAL A 360 24.40 2.06 25.71
C VAL A 360 23.92 2.26 27.14
N VAL A 361 23.75 1.14 27.84
CA VAL A 361 23.21 1.13 29.23
C VAL A 361 24.31 1.32 30.29
N PRO A 362 23.96 1.85 31.47
CA PRO A 362 24.91 1.98 32.58
C PRO A 362 25.37 0.59 33.08
N THR A 363 26.65 0.43 33.28
CA THR A 363 27.29 -0.77 33.82
C THR A 363 28.16 -0.45 35.03
N ASN A 364 28.47 -1.46 35.84
CA ASN A 364 29.32 -1.31 37.04
C ASN A 364 30.73 -1.86 36.83
N VAL A 365 30.87 -2.89 36.00
CA VAL A 365 32.13 -3.65 35.84
C VAL A 365 32.61 -3.68 34.40
N VAL A 366 31.70 -3.91 33.44
CA VAL A 366 32.03 -4.05 32.03
C VAL A 366 31.91 -2.71 31.29
N SER A 367 32.89 -2.35 30.47
CA SER A 367 32.83 -1.15 29.64
C SER A 367 32.56 -1.50 28.19
N LEU A 368 31.76 -0.68 27.51
CA LEU A 368 31.50 -0.81 26.07
C LEU A 368 32.79 -0.50 25.29
N ASP A 369 33.08 -1.34 24.29
CA ASP A 369 34.23 -1.15 23.39
C ASP A 369 34.09 0.18 22.61
N ARG A 370 35.20 0.94 22.49
CA ARG A 370 35.17 2.31 21.96
C ARG A 370 35.15 2.37 20.43
N ASP A 371 35.43 1.31 19.74
CA ASP A 371 35.45 1.23 18.28
C ASP A 371 34.07 0.92 17.67
N ILE A 372 33.08 0.70 18.51
CA ILE A 372 31.67 0.52 18.12
C ILE A 372 31.10 1.88 17.67
N THR A 373 30.40 1.90 16.55
CA THR A 373 29.63 3.06 16.11
C THR A 373 28.25 3.04 16.74
N VAL A 374 27.84 4.16 17.38
CA VAL A 374 26.54 4.28 18.05
C VAL A 374 25.59 5.13 17.20
N GLU A 375 24.43 4.59 16.87
CA GLU A 375 23.42 5.26 16.08
C GLU A 375 22.28 5.75 16.96
N PHE A 376 22.01 7.06 16.87
CA PHE A 376 21.09 7.74 17.78
C PHE A 376 19.73 7.89 17.15
N TRP A 377 18.70 7.25 17.72
CA TRP A 377 17.33 7.35 17.28
C TRP A 377 16.45 8.21 18.23
N TYR A 378 16.67 8.19 19.53
CA TYR A 378 15.93 9.06 20.43
C TYR A 378 16.74 9.46 21.68
N ALA A 379 16.19 10.40 22.49
CA ALA A 379 16.86 10.93 23.67
C ALA A 379 16.81 9.95 24.87
N SER A 380 17.61 8.89 24.84
CA SER A 380 17.72 7.89 25.89
C SER A 380 19.16 7.60 26.23
N GLY A 381 19.42 7.22 27.49
CA GLY A 381 20.72 6.78 27.95
C GLY A 381 21.79 7.88 27.91
N VAL A 382 22.97 7.55 27.40
CA VAL A 382 24.12 8.47 27.32
C VAL A 382 23.96 9.36 26.08
N ARG A 383 24.07 10.68 26.28
CA ARG A 383 23.90 11.68 25.20
C ARG A 383 24.97 11.54 24.13
N ALA A 384 24.62 11.88 22.91
CA ALA A 384 25.50 11.79 21.71
C ALA A 384 26.79 12.62 21.89
N ASP A 385 26.69 13.86 22.41
CA ASP A 385 27.84 14.73 22.66
C ASP A 385 28.82 14.15 23.69
N VAL A 386 28.29 13.43 24.69
CA VAL A 386 29.12 12.75 25.71
C VAL A 386 29.85 11.56 25.08
N LEU A 387 29.19 10.77 24.26
CA LEU A 387 29.84 9.64 23.57
C LEU A 387 30.87 10.10 22.54
N ALA A 388 30.54 11.11 21.74
CA ALA A 388 31.49 11.71 20.80
C ALA A 388 32.72 12.29 21.53
N GLY A 389 32.51 12.97 22.67
CA GLY A 389 33.58 13.45 23.55
C GLY A 389 34.44 12.34 24.17
N ARG A 390 33.92 11.13 24.28
CA ARG A 390 34.66 9.92 24.70
C ARG A 390 35.33 9.17 23.54
N GLY A 391 35.20 9.67 22.31
CA GLY A 391 35.83 9.10 21.12
C GLY A 391 35.01 8.02 20.43
N TYR A 392 33.72 7.83 20.73
CA TYR A 392 32.83 6.99 19.94
C TYR A 392 32.43 7.71 18.66
N ARG A 393 32.32 6.97 17.56
CA ARG A 393 31.63 7.45 16.37
C ARG A 393 30.14 7.42 16.62
N VAL A 394 29.47 8.46 16.17
CA VAL A 394 28.03 8.63 16.34
C VAL A 394 27.37 8.95 15.01
N MET A 395 26.22 8.35 14.75
CA MET A 395 25.39 8.61 13.56
C MET A 395 24.03 9.15 13.99
N ASN A 396 23.52 10.14 13.24
CA ASN A 396 22.20 10.69 13.50
C ASN A 396 21.13 9.87 12.74
N ALA A 397 20.41 9.07 13.47
CA ALA A 397 19.25 8.30 12.99
C ALA A 397 18.01 8.69 13.79
N SER A 398 17.88 9.98 14.17
CA SER A 398 16.88 10.44 15.12
C SER A 398 15.45 10.17 14.66
N ASP A 399 14.54 10.07 15.63
CA ASP A 399 13.11 9.94 15.44
C ASP A 399 12.49 11.06 14.58
N ALA A 400 13.16 12.21 14.50
CA ALA A 400 12.80 13.27 13.56
C ALA A 400 12.98 12.86 12.08
N LEU A 401 13.81 11.85 11.82
CA LEU A 401 14.07 11.25 10.49
C LEU A 401 13.35 9.90 10.34
N TYR A 402 12.32 9.62 11.13
CA TYR A 402 11.58 8.37 11.09
C TYR A 402 10.38 8.42 10.15
N TRP A 403 10.17 7.31 9.49
CA TRP A 403 8.94 7.01 8.78
C TRP A 403 8.39 5.67 9.28
N SER A 404 7.40 5.71 10.16
CA SER A 404 6.68 4.52 10.56
C SER A 404 5.55 4.24 9.59
N ARG A 405 5.60 3.07 8.97
CA ARG A 405 4.60 2.59 8.03
C ARG A 405 3.23 2.49 8.70
N SER A 406 2.21 3.06 8.08
CA SER A 406 0.82 3.12 8.58
C SER A 406 0.60 3.82 9.93
N ALA A 407 1.63 4.27 10.61
CA ALA A 407 1.48 4.96 11.88
C ALA A 407 1.05 6.41 11.69
N THR A 408 0.36 6.96 12.68
CA THR A 408 0.00 8.37 12.73
C THR A 408 1.10 9.24 13.37
N PHE A 409 2.09 8.62 13.97
CA PHE A 409 3.27 9.24 14.61
C PHE A 409 4.53 8.79 13.84
N TYR A 410 5.65 9.43 14.08
CA TYR A 410 6.90 9.17 13.37
C TYR A 410 6.74 9.24 11.84
N LYS A 411 6.20 10.36 11.38
CA LYS A 411 6.19 10.75 9.98
C LYS A 411 7.12 11.95 9.83
N MET A 412 8.25 11.75 9.19
CA MET A 412 9.23 12.80 8.95
C MET A 412 8.58 13.97 8.21
N ASP A 413 8.64 15.14 8.82
CA ASP A 413 8.16 16.41 8.26
C ASP A 413 9.36 17.19 7.72
N SER A 414 9.70 16.94 6.46
CA SER A 414 10.87 17.53 5.80
C SER A 414 10.78 19.05 5.70
N GLU A 415 9.58 19.61 5.49
CA GLU A 415 9.38 21.06 5.47
C GLU A 415 9.65 21.70 6.84
N ARG A 416 9.13 21.12 7.90
CA ARG A 416 9.38 21.60 9.26
C ARG A 416 10.87 21.52 9.62
N LEU A 417 11.53 20.42 9.26
CA LEU A 417 12.98 20.27 9.49
C LEU A 417 13.77 21.31 8.71
N TRP A 418 13.44 21.54 7.45
CA TRP A 418 14.04 22.58 6.62
C TRP A 418 13.88 23.97 7.23
N ASN A 419 12.64 24.35 7.54
CA ASN A 419 12.31 25.67 8.09
C ASN A 419 12.88 25.90 9.50
N SER A 420 13.20 24.82 10.24
CA SER A 420 13.88 24.90 11.54
C SER A 420 15.41 24.96 11.43
N ASN A 421 15.97 24.99 10.23
CA ASN A 421 17.41 24.88 9.97
C ASN A 421 18.01 23.64 10.65
N TRP A 422 17.37 22.48 10.46
CA TRP A 422 17.90 21.21 10.95
C TRP A 422 19.26 20.92 10.28
N ASP A 423 20.20 20.38 11.02
CA ASP A 423 21.48 19.89 10.54
C ASP A 423 21.81 18.53 11.19
N VAL A 424 22.79 17.82 10.62
CA VAL A 424 23.20 16.48 11.07
C VAL A 424 23.72 16.44 12.50
N GLY A 425 24.19 17.57 13.03
CA GLY A 425 24.64 17.72 14.42
C GLY A 425 23.52 17.81 15.45
N ARG A 426 22.25 17.89 15.02
CA ARG A 426 21.08 17.93 15.91
C ARG A 426 20.64 16.53 16.28
N PHE A 427 21.29 15.98 17.28
CA PHE A 427 20.92 14.69 17.86
C PHE A 427 19.76 14.83 18.86
N PRO A 428 18.99 13.74 19.12
CA PRO A 428 18.01 13.71 20.20
C PRO A 428 18.63 14.11 21.54
N GLY A 429 18.12 15.18 22.15
CA GLY A 429 18.56 15.68 23.44
C GLY A 429 19.98 16.29 23.48
N ALA A 430 20.68 16.41 22.34
CA ALA A 430 22.03 16.94 22.26
C ALA A 430 22.30 17.69 20.94
N GLY A 431 23.22 18.67 21.00
CA GLY A 431 23.79 19.27 19.79
C GLY A 431 25.30 18.97 19.75
N ILE A 432 25.78 18.61 18.57
CA ILE A 432 27.20 18.40 18.30
C ILE A 432 27.58 19.34 17.14
N ASP A 433 28.77 19.91 17.18
CA ASP A 433 29.28 20.67 16.06
C ASP A 433 29.20 19.80 14.78
N PRO A 434 28.49 20.23 13.72
CA PRO A 434 28.40 19.50 12.47
C PRO A 434 29.77 19.19 11.82
N GLY A 435 30.84 19.90 12.23
CA GLY A 435 32.22 19.65 11.84
C GLY A 435 32.96 18.60 12.68
N ASN A 436 32.36 18.07 13.73
CA ASN A 436 32.99 17.10 14.63
C ASN A 436 33.27 15.79 13.88
N PRO A 437 34.54 15.32 13.82
CA PRO A 437 34.91 14.11 13.06
C PRO A 437 34.30 12.81 13.63
N MET A 438 33.71 12.84 14.82
CA MET A 438 32.99 11.68 15.38
C MET A 438 31.58 11.54 14.81
N VAL A 439 31.02 12.59 14.20
CA VAL A 439 29.72 12.52 13.52
C VAL A 439 29.93 11.95 12.12
N THR A 440 29.42 10.75 11.90
CA THR A 440 29.63 10.03 10.62
C THR A 440 28.65 10.45 9.53
N GLY A 441 27.45 10.86 9.89
CA GLY A 441 26.40 11.27 8.97
C GLY A 441 24.99 11.14 9.57
N ALA A 442 24.00 10.98 8.67
CA ALA A 442 22.61 10.75 9.07
C ALA A 442 21.91 9.78 8.12
N LYS A 443 20.78 9.24 8.57
CA LYS A 443 19.92 8.35 7.79
C LYS A 443 18.43 8.51 8.12
N LEU A 444 17.61 8.31 7.07
CA LEU A 444 16.18 8.09 7.20
C LEU A 444 15.93 6.66 7.64
N SER A 445 15.05 6.43 8.60
CA SER A 445 14.66 5.09 9.02
C SER A 445 13.19 4.79 8.69
N ILE A 446 12.96 3.69 7.98
CA ILE A 446 11.62 3.22 7.58
C ILE A 446 11.29 1.96 8.39
N TRP A 447 10.31 2.09 9.30
CA TRP A 447 9.89 1.05 10.22
C TRP A 447 8.54 0.43 9.81
N PRO A 448 8.30 -0.85 10.12
CA PRO A 448 7.12 -1.58 9.68
C PRO A 448 5.93 -1.51 10.65
N ASP A 449 5.97 -0.64 11.65
CA ASP A 449 4.88 -0.54 12.62
C ASP A 449 3.53 -0.42 11.92
N ASP A 450 2.55 -1.23 12.34
CA ASP A 450 1.22 -1.29 11.72
C ASP A 450 1.20 -1.54 10.19
N SER A 451 2.20 -2.23 9.68
CA SER A 451 2.46 -2.42 8.23
C SER A 451 1.30 -2.97 7.41
N VAL A 452 0.30 -3.54 8.05
CA VAL A 452 -0.87 -4.16 7.39
C VAL A 452 -1.76 -3.19 6.63
N TYR A 453 -1.75 -1.93 7.00
CA TYR A 453 -2.65 -0.94 6.42
C TYR A 453 -2.08 -0.23 5.20
N GLN A 454 -0.76 -0.14 5.07
CA GLN A 454 -0.08 0.60 4.01
C GLN A 454 0.78 -0.35 3.17
N THR A 455 0.66 -0.28 1.86
CA THR A 455 1.52 -1.06 0.97
C THR A 455 2.91 -0.42 0.83
N GLU A 456 3.87 -1.19 0.38
CA GLU A 456 5.24 -0.72 0.14
C GLU A 456 5.29 0.39 -0.91
N ASN A 457 4.48 0.27 -1.97
CA ASN A 457 4.42 1.28 -3.03
C ASN A 457 3.86 2.62 -2.52
N GLU A 458 2.90 2.61 -1.58
CA GLU A 458 2.42 3.83 -0.92
C GLU A 458 3.51 4.46 -0.05
N VAL A 459 4.30 3.65 0.70
CA VAL A 459 5.46 4.14 1.47
C VAL A 459 6.49 4.79 0.54
N GLU A 460 6.79 4.18 -0.60
CA GLU A 460 7.76 4.66 -1.58
C GLU A 460 7.45 6.06 -2.10
N GLU A 461 6.18 6.33 -2.34
CA GLU A 461 5.74 7.68 -2.76
C GLU A 461 5.88 8.69 -1.62
N GLU A 462 5.46 8.33 -0.42
CA GLU A 462 5.43 9.22 0.73
C GLU A 462 6.84 9.58 1.26
N VAL A 463 7.81 8.65 1.20
CA VAL A 463 9.19 8.93 1.66
C VAL A 463 10.06 9.66 0.65
N SER A 464 9.55 9.90 -0.55
CA SER A 464 10.32 10.49 -1.65
C SER A 464 11.00 11.82 -1.27
N ASP A 465 10.24 12.77 -0.71
CA ASP A 465 10.78 14.07 -0.30
C ASP A 465 11.75 13.93 0.88
N SER A 466 11.52 12.98 1.78
CA SER A 466 12.37 12.68 2.92
C SER A 466 13.75 12.17 2.49
N LEU A 467 13.81 11.31 1.47
CA LEU A 467 15.07 10.84 0.89
C LEU A 467 15.88 12.01 0.30
N ARG A 468 15.20 12.92 -0.41
CA ARG A 468 15.83 14.10 -1.01
C ARG A 468 16.35 15.07 0.04
N PHE A 469 15.59 15.27 1.11
CA PHE A 469 16.03 16.07 2.26
C PHE A 469 17.30 15.49 2.90
N VAL A 470 17.32 14.19 3.22
CA VAL A 470 18.47 13.54 3.85
C VAL A 470 19.70 13.61 2.92
N SER A 471 19.50 13.39 1.61
CA SER A 471 20.54 13.54 0.62
C SER A 471 21.15 14.96 0.63
N GLN A 472 20.32 16.00 0.56
CA GLN A 472 20.75 17.40 0.61
C GLN A 472 21.52 17.72 1.88
N MET A 473 20.99 17.30 3.03
CA MET A 473 21.56 17.64 4.33
C MET A 473 22.81 16.83 4.68
N THR A 474 23.05 15.73 4.01
CA THR A 474 24.25 14.90 4.25
C THR A 474 25.33 15.07 3.19
N TRP A 475 24.98 15.43 1.95
CA TRP A 475 25.93 15.74 0.90
C TRP A 475 26.40 17.19 0.96
N ALA A 476 25.49 18.15 0.70
CA ALA A 476 25.83 19.58 0.68
C ALA A 476 25.86 20.19 2.09
N ALA A 477 25.15 19.61 3.05
CA ALA A 477 24.98 20.09 4.43
C ALA A 477 24.54 21.57 4.51
N SER A 478 23.76 22.01 3.57
CA SER A 478 23.33 23.39 3.40
C SER A 478 22.01 23.45 2.66
N HIS A 479 21.19 24.43 2.97
CA HIS A 479 19.98 24.77 2.23
C HIS A 479 20.26 25.45 0.89
N GLY A 480 21.53 25.74 0.54
CA GLY A 480 21.89 26.42 -0.70
C GLY A 480 21.27 27.81 -0.87
N GLY A 481 20.80 28.44 0.22
CA GLY A 481 20.08 29.72 0.17
C GLY A 481 18.61 29.60 -0.26
N MET A 482 18.10 28.39 -0.43
CA MET A 482 16.71 28.12 -0.83
C MET A 482 15.77 28.04 0.37
N ASP A 483 14.55 28.55 0.21
CA ASP A 483 13.43 28.17 1.08
C ASP A 483 12.89 26.77 0.70
N TRP A 484 11.95 26.24 1.49
CA TRP A 484 11.39 24.91 1.22
C TRP A 484 10.69 24.81 -0.13
N ALA A 485 9.93 25.84 -0.52
CA ALA A 485 9.21 25.82 -1.79
C ALA A 485 10.17 25.79 -2.99
N GLN A 486 11.30 26.49 -2.91
CA GLN A 486 12.35 26.46 -3.93
C GLN A 486 13.03 25.09 -3.97
N PHE A 487 13.33 24.49 -2.81
CA PHE A 487 13.91 23.15 -2.75
C PHE A 487 12.93 22.10 -3.29
N LYS A 488 11.64 22.19 -2.92
CA LYS A 488 10.59 21.33 -3.46
C LYS A 488 10.46 21.49 -4.99
N GLY A 489 10.54 22.71 -5.50
CA GLY A 489 10.63 22.98 -6.94
C GLY A 489 11.82 22.30 -7.60
N SER A 490 12.98 22.24 -6.92
CA SER A 490 14.16 21.50 -7.40
C SER A 490 13.92 19.99 -7.41
N ILE A 491 13.28 19.44 -6.36
CA ILE A 491 12.88 18.04 -6.30
C ILE A 491 11.98 17.67 -7.48
N ASP A 492 10.96 18.49 -7.73
CA ASP A 492 9.98 18.25 -8.78
C ASP A 492 10.61 18.36 -10.18
N ALA A 493 11.53 19.33 -10.38
CA ALA A 493 12.26 19.51 -11.64
C ALA A 493 13.22 18.34 -11.94
N VAL A 494 13.93 17.86 -10.95
CA VAL A 494 14.83 16.71 -11.06
C VAL A 494 14.07 15.42 -11.30
N GLY A 495 12.94 15.23 -10.59
CA GLY A 495 12.14 14.01 -10.67
C GLY A 495 12.88 12.76 -10.18
N ARG A 496 12.46 11.60 -10.67
CA ARG A 496 13.10 10.30 -10.39
C ARG A 496 14.05 9.88 -11.51
N ASN A 497 14.97 8.98 -11.19
CA ASN A 497 15.84 8.37 -12.20
C ASN A 497 14.99 7.66 -13.28
N PRO A 498 15.31 7.81 -14.57
CA PRO A 498 14.50 7.22 -15.65
C PRO A 498 14.50 5.68 -15.66
N LEU A 499 15.45 5.05 -14.98
CA LEU A 499 15.50 3.59 -14.79
C LEU A 499 14.90 3.14 -13.45
N TRP A 500 14.32 4.05 -12.69
CA TRP A 500 13.75 3.74 -11.38
C TRP A 500 12.62 2.70 -11.46
N ASP A 501 11.79 2.75 -12.50
CA ASP A 501 10.68 1.83 -12.74
C ASP A 501 11.01 0.76 -13.77
N ASN A 502 12.28 0.31 -13.84
CA ASN A 502 12.71 -0.76 -14.75
C ASN A 502 11.96 -2.07 -14.50
N VAL A 503 11.59 -2.35 -13.26
CA VAL A 503 10.63 -3.41 -12.96
C VAL A 503 9.23 -2.83 -13.19
N VAL A 504 8.63 -3.21 -14.29
CA VAL A 504 7.29 -2.74 -14.64
C VAL A 504 6.30 -3.25 -13.58
N ARG A 505 5.81 -2.36 -12.74
CA ARG A 505 4.87 -2.70 -11.66
C ARG A 505 3.53 -3.21 -12.18
N ARG A 506 3.15 -2.81 -13.37
CA ARG A 506 1.93 -3.26 -14.07
C ARG A 506 2.27 -3.81 -15.45
N PRO A 507 2.88 -5.01 -15.52
CA PRO A 507 3.33 -5.60 -16.78
C PRO A 507 2.19 -6.08 -17.68
N VAL A 508 0.95 -6.11 -17.17
CA VAL A 508 -0.23 -6.61 -17.88
C VAL A 508 -1.26 -5.50 -17.95
N GLU A 509 -1.83 -5.30 -19.11
CA GLU A 509 -2.94 -4.36 -19.31
C GLU A 509 -4.17 -4.80 -18.49
N ALA A 510 -4.96 -3.83 -18.06
CA ALA A 510 -6.24 -4.12 -17.44
C ALA A 510 -7.14 -4.87 -18.43
N GLY A 511 -7.78 -5.94 -17.98
CA GLY A 511 -8.59 -6.75 -18.89
C GLY A 511 -9.07 -8.06 -18.27
N THR A 512 -9.63 -8.91 -19.09
CA THR A 512 -10.11 -10.23 -18.67
C THR A 512 -9.19 -11.32 -19.23
N TYR A 513 -8.75 -12.20 -18.34
CA TYR A 513 -7.76 -13.23 -18.62
C TYR A 513 -8.18 -14.56 -18.01
N THR A 514 -7.79 -15.64 -18.67
CA THR A 514 -7.73 -16.98 -18.05
C THR A 514 -6.32 -17.16 -17.53
N LEU A 515 -6.17 -17.59 -16.27
CA LEU A 515 -4.89 -17.84 -15.63
C LEU A 515 -4.68 -19.37 -15.55
N THR A 516 -3.63 -19.84 -16.21
CA THR A 516 -3.28 -21.27 -16.24
C THR A 516 -1.95 -21.48 -15.53
N ALA A 517 -1.91 -22.34 -14.53
CA ALA A 517 -0.70 -22.70 -13.83
C ALA A 517 0.25 -23.48 -14.75
N THR A 518 1.50 -23.04 -14.84
CA THR A 518 2.51 -23.76 -15.63
C THR A 518 2.89 -25.07 -14.94
N GLY A 519 3.07 -26.11 -15.72
CA GLY A 519 3.47 -27.45 -15.25
C GLY A 519 2.31 -28.37 -14.83
N SER A 520 1.11 -27.85 -14.58
CA SER A 520 -0.08 -28.66 -14.27
C SER A 520 -1.23 -28.42 -15.23
N ASP A 521 -1.17 -27.36 -16.06
CA ASP A 521 -2.25 -26.87 -16.93
C ASP A 521 -3.57 -26.59 -16.17
N ALA A 522 -3.50 -26.45 -14.84
CA ALA A 522 -4.66 -26.16 -14.00
C ALA A 522 -5.07 -24.68 -14.17
N VAL A 523 -6.34 -24.45 -14.42
CA VAL A 523 -6.92 -23.11 -14.55
C VAL A 523 -7.34 -22.58 -13.18
N LEU A 524 -6.98 -21.35 -12.88
CA LEU A 524 -7.46 -20.65 -11.68
C LEU A 524 -8.97 -20.46 -11.80
N GLY A 525 -9.73 -21.10 -10.91
CA GLY A 525 -11.18 -21.05 -10.84
C GLY A 525 -11.69 -20.54 -9.52
N ALA A 526 -12.90 -20.00 -9.50
CA ALA A 526 -13.60 -19.56 -8.31
C ALA A 526 -14.79 -20.47 -8.02
N GLY A 527 -14.80 -21.09 -6.85
CA GLY A 527 -15.90 -21.90 -6.32
C GLY A 527 -16.62 -21.24 -5.15
N ALA A 528 -17.69 -21.85 -4.69
CA ALA A 528 -18.46 -21.39 -3.52
C ALA A 528 -17.65 -21.42 -2.23
N ASP A 529 -16.69 -22.34 -2.12
CA ASP A 529 -15.87 -22.57 -0.94
C ASP A 529 -14.47 -21.92 -1.03
N GLY A 530 -14.19 -21.09 -2.07
CA GLY A 530 -12.90 -20.44 -2.29
C GLY A 530 -12.40 -20.52 -3.73
N ALA A 531 -11.16 -20.10 -3.97
CA ALA A 531 -10.50 -20.29 -5.25
C ALA A 531 -9.81 -21.65 -5.31
N GLY A 532 -9.76 -22.25 -6.48
CA GLY A 532 -9.11 -23.54 -6.73
C GLY A 532 -8.38 -23.56 -8.08
N ALA A 533 -7.57 -24.57 -8.29
CA ALA A 533 -6.90 -24.83 -9.56
C ALA A 533 -7.46 -26.14 -10.15
N ASP A 534 -8.15 -26.06 -11.28
CA ASP A 534 -8.79 -27.21 -11.93
C ASP A 534 -8.33 -27.32 -13.39
N PRO A 535 -7.75 -28.46 -13.83
CA PRO A 535 -7.38 -28.68 -15.23
C PRO A 535 -8.56 -28.59 -16.23
N ALA A 536 -9.79 -28.82 -15.75
CA ALA A 536 -11.01 -28.71 -16.54
C ALA A 536 -11.68 -27.31 -16.40
N GLY A 537 -11.10 -26.42 -15.60
CA GLY A 537 -11.61 -25.09 -15.33
C GLY A 537 -11.60 -24.19 -16.57
N SER A 538 -12.51 -23.25 -16.61
CA SER A 538 -12.61 -22.26 -17.69
C SER A 538 -12.92 -20.86 -17.19
N ASP A 539 -12.68 -20.59 -15.90
CA ASP A 539 -13.00 -19.28 -15.32
C ASP A 539 -12.10 -18.18 -15.88
N ALA A 540 -12.68 -17.02 -16.02
CA ALA A 540 -11.99 -15.83 -16.46
C ALA A 540 -11.98 -14.79 -15.36
N TRP A 541 -10.88 -14.05 -15.26
CA TRP A 541 -10.61 -13.09 -14.21
C TRP A 541 -10.41 -11.69 -14.77
N THR A 542 -11.13 -10.74 -14.26
CA THR A 542 -10.86 -9.34 -14.56
C THR A 542 -9.72 -8.85 -13.68
N LEU A 543 -8.64 -8.39 -14.29
CA LEU A 543 -7.52 -7.73 -13.65
C LEU A 543 -7.75 -6.23 -13.67
N THR A 544 -7.92 -5.64 -12.49
CA THR A 544 -8.11 -4.20 -12.32
C THR A 544 -6.87 -3.62 -11.64
N PRO A 545 -6.16 -2.67 -12.27
CA PRO A 545 -5.05 -1.98 -11.62
C PRO A 545 -5.50 -1.19 -10.39
N THR A 546 -4.71 -1.23 -9.33
CA THR A 546 -4.94 -0.46 -8.10
C THR A 546 -4.22 0.89 -8.15
N ALA A 547 -4.60 1.82 -7.27
CA ALA A 547 -3.97 3.14 -7.18
C ALA A 547 -2.47 3.08 -6.82
N ASP A 548 -2.06 2.04 -6.11
CA ASP A 548 -0.70 1.78 -5.66
C ASP A 548 0.02 0.70 -6.48
N HIS A 549 -0.38 0.53 -7.75
CA HIS A 549 0.29 -0.26 -8.77
C HIS A 549 0.29 -1.79 -8.58
N TYR A 550 -0.69 -2.33 -7.88
CA TYR A 550 -1.01 -3.76 -7.86
C TYR A 550 -2.18 -4.07 -8.80
N TYR A 551 -2.68 -5.30 -8.71
CA TYR A 551 -3.90 -5.74 -9.39
C TYR A 551 -4.88 -6.33 -8.39
N GLN A 552 -6.17 -6.08 -8.62
CA GLN A 552 -7.25 -6.85 -8.04
C GLN A 552 -7.75 -7.86 -9.08
N LEU A 553 -7.92 -9.12 -8.67
CA LEU A 553 -8.41 -10.21 -9.50
C LEU A 553 -9.86 -10.51 -9.15
N ARG A 554 -10.78 -10.20 -10.05
CA ARG A 554 -12.22 -10.47 -9.89
C ARG A 554 -12.63 -11.62 -10.79
N SER A 555 -13.22 -12.67 -10.23
CA SER A 555 -13.81 -13.79 -10.99
C SER A 555 -15.02 -13.33 -11.80
N GLN A 556 -15.09 -13.75 -13.07
CA GLN A 556 -16.26 -13.51 -13.90
C GLN A 556 -17.41 -14.47 -13.57
N ALA A 557 -17.10 -15.64 -13.01
CA ALA A 557 -18.10 -16.62 -12.62
C ALA A 557 -18.89 -16.23 -11.37
N THR A 558 -18.20 -15.71 -10.35
CA THR A 558 -18.82 -15.40 -9.04
C THR A 558 -18.99 -13.91 -8.80
N GLY A 559 -18.24 -13.06 -9.51
CA GLY A 559 -18.18 -11.63 -9.25
C GLY A 559 -17.39 -11.24 -7.99
N ALA A 560 -16.86 -12.21 -7.25
CA ALA A 560 -16.04 -12.01 -6.07
C ALA A 560 -14.55 -11.83 -6.42
N CYS A 561 -13.77 -11.29 -5.49
CA CYS A 561 -12.35 -11.05 -5.65
C CYS A 561 -11.49 -12.06 -4.92
N LEU A 562 -10.36 -12.41 -5.51
CA LEU A 562 -9.36 -13.30 -4.93
C LEU A 562 -8.63 -12.59 -3.80
N ALA A 563 -8.71 -13.14 -2.60
CA ALA A 563 -8.04 -12.65 -1.42
C ALA A 563 -7.20 -13.74 -0.76
N VAL A 564 -6.20 -13.32 0.02
CA VAL A 564 -5.44 -14.22 0.86
C VAL A 564 -6.09 -14.35 2.23
N THR A 565 -5.97 -15.53 2.84
CA THR A 565 -6.22 -15.71 4.26
C THR A 565 -4.97 -15.28 5.01
N GLU A 566 -5.14 -14.36 5.95
CA GLU A 566 -4.05 -13.86 6.78
C GLU A 566 -4.07 -14.47 8.17
N GLY A 567 -2.94 -14.47 8.84
CA GLY A 567 -2.78 -14.87 10.23
C GLY A 567 -1.98 -13.82 10.99
N THR A 568 -1.90 -13.95 12.30
CA THR A 568 -1.06 -13.11 13.15
C THR A 568 -0.04 -13.99 13.85
N ARG A 569 1.24 -13.61 13.79
CA ARG A 569 2.33 -14.20 14.53
C ARG A 569 3.12 -13.09 15.22
N HIS A 570 3.47 -13.28 16.49
CA HIS A 570 4.14 -12.24 17.28
C HIS A 570 3.41 -10.90 17.21
N LEU A 571 4.11 -9.85 16.84
CA LEU A 571 3.58 -8.48 16.66
C LEU A 571 3.19 -8.18 15.21
N SER A 572 3.36 -9.12 14.29
CA SER A 572 3.27 -8.87 12.85
C SER A 572 2.13 -9.63 12.20
N VAL A 573 1.68 -9.12 11.08
CA VAL A 573 0.87 -9.87 10.13
C VAL A 573 1.75 -10.87 9.44
N VAL A 574 1.44 -12.10 9.70
CA VAL A 574 2.16 -13.19 9.08
C VAL A 574 1.16 -14.07 8.41
N THR A 575 1.48 -14.43 7.21
CA THR A 575 0.80 -15.51 6.54
C THR A 575 1.32 -16.81 7.08
N GLN A 576 0.43 -17.65 7.51
CA GLN A 576 0.77 -19.04 7.70
C GLN A 576 1.17 -19.62 6.35
N VAL A 577 2.35 -20.23 6.27
CA VAL A 577 2.79 -20.95 5.08
C VAL A 577 1.80 -22.06 4.76
N GLY A 578 1.38 -22.15 3.50
CA GLY A 578 0.33 -23.09 3.08
C GLY A 578 -1.11 -22.61 3.35
N ALA A 579 -1.28 -21.36 3.80
CA ALA A 579 -2.63 -20.81 3.99
C ALA A 579 -3.39 -20.75 2.66
N SER A 580 -4.70 -21.08 2.72
CA SER A 580 -5.59 -21.05 1.57
C SER A 580 -5.90 -19.62 1.12
N THR A 581 -6.44 -19.52 -0.10
CA THR A 581 -7.07 -18.29 -0.59
C THR A 581 -8.57 -18.31 -0.30
N SER A 582 -9.20 -17.15 -0.43
CA SER A 582 -10.66 -16.99 -0.26
C SER A 582 -11.24 -16.12 -1.38
N MET A 583 -12.53 -16.29 -1.63
CA MET A 583 -13.32 -15.43 -2.50
C MET A 583 -14.17 -14.50 -1.63
N VAL A 584 -13.93 -13.20 -1.76
CA VAL A 584 -14.55 -12.18 -0.91
C VAL A 584 -15.22 -11.10 -1.77
N PRO A 585 -16.14 -10.29 -1.24
CA PRO A 585 -16.62 -9.10 -1.92
C PRO A 585 -15.43 -8.21 -2.32
N CYS A 586 -15.48 -7.66 -3.55
CA CYS A 586 -14.39 -6.81 -4.02
C CYS A 586 -14.34 -5.50 -3.23
N ALA A 587 -13.22 -5.24 -2.61
CA ALA A 587 -12.95 -3.98 -1.94
C ALA A 587 -12.67 -2.86 -2.97
N ASP A 588 -12.91 -1.61 -2.59
CA ASP A 588 -12.51 -0.47 -3.41
C ASP A 588 -10.98 -0.28 -3.32
N VAL A 589 -10.29 -0.72 -4.35
CA VAL A 589 -8.83 -0.64 -4.45
C VAL A 589 -8.32 0.62 -5.16
N GLY A 590 -9.21 1.51 -5.58
CA GLY A 590 -8.89 2.84 -6.07
C GLY A 590 -8.56 3.84 -4.96
N VAL A 591 -8.80 3.47 -3.70
CA VAL A 591 -8.61 4.30 -2.51
C VAL A 591 -7.23 4.02 -1.92
N ARG A 592 -6.50 5.09 -1.54
CA ARG A 592 -5.21 5.00 -0.84
C ARG A 592 -5.42 4.89 0.67
N TRP A 593 -4.42 4.38 1.36
CA TRP A 593 -4.46 4.28 2.82
C TRP A 593 -4.60 5.65 3.50
N SER A 594 -4.01 6.69 2.92
CA SER A 594 -4.02 8.07 3.41
C SER A 594 -5.33 8.83 3.16
N ASP A 595 -6.23 8.28 2.35
CA ASP A 595 -7.51 8.93 2.07
C ASP A 595 -8.40 8.94 3.33
N PRO A 596 -9.19 9.99 3.56
CA PRO A 596 -10.03 10.08 4.74
C PRO A 596 -10.97 8.88 4.90
N GLY A 597 -10.94 8.22 6.06
CA GLY A 597 -11.80 7.08 6.39
C GLY A 597 -11.41 5.75 5.71
N SER A 598 -10.27 5.69 5.05
CA SER A 598 -9.84 4.49 4.33
C SER A 598 -9.05 3.49 5.18
N ARG A 599 -8.53 3.92 6.34
CA ARG A 599 -7.64 3.09 7.19
C ARG A 599 -8.33 1.81 7.68
N GLU A 600 -9.59 1.91 8.09
CA GLU A 600 -10.34 0.80 8.67
C GLU A 600 -10.51 -0.38 7.70
N THR A 601 -10.54 -0.09 6.40
CA THR A 601 -10.69 -1.12 5.35
C THR A 601 -9.39 -1.40 4.60
N ALA A 602 -8.29 -0.71 4.93
CA ALA A 602 -7.03 -0.83 4.20
C ALA A 602 -6.46 -2.26 4.29
N ARG A 603 -6.53 -2.89 5.47
CA ARG A 603 -6.08 -4.27 5.68
C ARG A 603 -6.82 -5.24 4.76
N GLU A 604 -8.16 -5.16 4.72
CA GLU A 604 -8.98 -5.97 3.84
C GLU A 604 -8.64 -5.75 2.36
N ARG A 605 -8.47 -4.49 1.94
CA ARG A 605 -8.03 -4.18 0.58
C ARG A 605 -6.70 -4.82 0.22
N ASN A 606 -5.74 -4.82 1.14
CA ASN A 606 -4.40 -5.35 0.90
C ASN A 606 -4.38 -6.87 0.73
N THR A 607 -5.33 -7.61 1.33
CA THR A 607 -5.48 -9.06 1.05
C THR A 607 -5.84 -9.33 -0.40
N GLN A 608 -6.47 -8.39 -1.11
CA GLN A 608 -6.95 -8.53 -2.48
C GLN A 608 -5.98 -7.94 -3.53
N LYS A 609 -4.83 -7.41 -3.11
CA LYS A 609 -3.83 -6.79 -4.01
C LYS A 609 -2.74 -7.78 -4.38
N TRP A 610 -2.53 -7.92 -5.67
CA TRP A 610 -1.59 -8.88 -6.25
C TRP A 610 -0.57 -8.19 -7.14
N GLN A 611 0.70 -8.52 -6.96
CA GLN A 611 1.76 -8.16 -7.88
C GLN A 611 1.93 -9.28 -8.91
N LEU A 612 2.12 -8.91 -10.17
CA LEU A 612 2.45 -9.82 -11.25
C LEU A 612 3.93 -9.64 -11.59
N LEU A 613 4.75 -10.60 -11.22
CA LEU A 613 6.20 -10.58 -11.48
C LEU A 613 6.49 -11.41 -12.72
N PRO A 614 7.10 -10.83 -13.77
CA PRO A 614 7.42 -11.55 -15.00
C PRO A 614 8.34 -12.76 -14.75
N ALA A 615 7.98 -13.90 -15.30
CA ALA A 615 8.72 -15.17 -15.22
C ALA A 615 8.68 -15.89 -16.58
N GLY A 616 9.49 -15.46 -17.52
CA GLY A 616 9.47 -15.92 -18.90
C GLY A 616 8.20 -15.47 -19.64
N ASP A 617 7.38 -16.42 -20.09
CA ASP A 617 6.08 -16.19 -20.77
C ASP A 617 4.89 -16.24 -19.78
N ALA A 618 5.18 -16.27 -18.48
CA ALA A 618 4.19 -16.35 -17.40
C ALA A 618 4.51 -15.34 -16.29
N TYR A 619 3.74 -15.36 -15.21
CA TYR A 619 3.88 -14.46 -14.08
C TYR A 619 3.81 -15.19 -12.75
N VAL A 620 4.62 -14.78 -11.79
CA VAL A 620 4.39 -15.08 -10.37
C VAL A 620 3.32 -14.12 -9.86
N LEU A 621 2.31 -14.63 -9.16
CA LEU A 621 1.31 -13.83 -8.47
C LEU A 621 1.69 -13.74 -6.99
N ARG A 622 2.14 -12.57 -6.55
CA ARG A 622 2.57 -12.30 -5.17
C ARG A 622 1.59 -11.39 -4.48
N ASN A 623 1.15 -11.74 -3.29
CA ASN A 623 0.22 -10.90 -2.55
C ASN A 623 0.93 -9.71 -1.90
N ALA A 624 0.33 -8.52 -1.95
CA ALA A 624 0.90 -7.29 -1.40
C ALA A 624 1.03 -7.29 0.12
N LEU A 625 0.13 -7.98 0.83
CA LEU A 625 0.13 -8.02 2.29
C LEU A 625 1.10 -9.08 2.83
N THR A 626 1.05 -10.28 2.26
CA THR A 626 1.74 -11.46 2.81
C THR A 626 3.11 -11.68 2.19
N ASN A 627 3.36 -11.06 1.04
CA ASN A 627 4.56 -11.24 0.23
C ASN A 627 4.87 -12.71 -0.11
N GLN A 628 3.81 -13.54 -0.16
CA GLN A 628 3.89 -14.95 -0.58
C GLN A 628 3.27 -15.14 -1.95
N ASP A 629 3.71 -16.19 -2.62
CA ASP A 629 3.31 -16.50 -3.98
C ASP A 629 2.08 -17.41 -3.99
N LEU A 630 1.17 -17.14 -4.93
CA LEU A 630 0.03 -18.00 -5.20
C LEU A 630 0.49 -19.27 -5.91
N ALA A 631 0.34 -20.40 -5.25
CA ALA A 631 0.87 -21.67 -5.68
C ALA A 631 -0.18 -22.78 -5.73
N VAL A 632 0.05 -23.76 -6.59
CA VAL A 632 -0.67 -25.04 -6.58
C VAL A 632 0.17 -26.03 -5.78
N ALA A 633 -0.36 -26.51 -4.65
CA ALA A 633 0.33 -27.42 -3.77
C ALA A 633 0.62 -28.77 -4.47
N THR A 634 1.79 -29.33 -4.24
CA THR A 634 2.19 -30.65 -4.76
C THR A 634 1.97 -31.78 -3.75
N GLY A 635 1.80 -31.41 -2.46
CA GLY A 635 1.73 -32.33 -1.33
C GLY A 635 3.09 -32.80 -0.83
N SER A 636 4.18 -32.26 -1.39
CA SER A 636 5.55 -32.56 -0.99
C SER A 636 6.26 -31.40 -0.29
N GLU A 637 5.58 -30.30 -0.09
CA GLU A 637 6.10 -29.10 0.56
C GLU A 637 6.51 -29.40 2.00
N GLN A 638 7.69 -28.90 2.38
CA GLN A 638 8.20 -29.04 3.73
C GLN A 638 8.60 -27.67 4.27
N HIS A 639 7.99 -27.29 5.37
CA HIS A 639 8.30 -26.05 6.06
C HIS A 639 8.03 -26.23 7.55
N VAL A 640 8.78 -25.53 8.40
CA VAL A 640 8.64 -25.63 9.86
C VAL A 640 7.27 -25.15 10.37
N ASP A 641 6.56 -24.36 9.59
CA ASP A 641 5.21 -23.89 9.91
C ASP A 641 4.09 -24.82 9.47
N LEU A 642 4.38 -25.81 8.64
CA LEU A 642 3.39 -26.78 8.20
C LEU A 642 3.17 -27.85 9.27
N THR A 643 1.94 -28.04 9.69
CA THR A 643 1.55 -29.07 10.66
C THR A 643 1.32 -30.45 10.02
N GLY A 644 1.39 -30.51 8.68
CA GLY A 644 1.21 -31.72 7.89
C GLY A 644 1.36 -31.44 6.40
N PRO A 645 1.27 -32.46 5.53
CA PRO A 645 1.33 -32.27 4.09
C PRO A 645 0.12 -31.45 3.61
N LEU A 646 0.36 -30.60 2.62
CA LEU A 646 -0.71 -29.89 1.91
C LEU A 646 -1.46 -30.84 0.99
N ASP A 647 -2.74 -30.59 0.75
CA ASP A 647 -3.53 -31.36 -0.21
C ASP A 647 -3.02 -31.08 -1.64
N PRO A 648 -2.60 -32.10 -2.41
CA PRO A 648 -2.15 -31.89 -3.79
C PRO A 648 -3.23 -31.25 -4.64
N GLY A 649 -2.86 -30.20 -5.38
CA GLY A 649 -3.79 -29.43 -6.20
C GLY A 649 -4.49 -28.29 -5.48
N ALA A 650 -4.33 -28.18 -4.15
CA ALA A 650 -4.87 -27.05 -3.40
C ALA A 650 -4.19 -25.72 -3.80
N LEU A 651 -4.96 -24.64 -3.86
CA LEU A 651 -4.46 -23.30 -4.10
C LEU A 651 -4.07 -22.68 -2.75
N VAL A 652 -2.79 -22.37 -2.60
CA VAL A 652 -2.19 -21.97 -1.32
C VAL A 652 -1.21 -20.82 -1.51
N GLN A 653 -0.77 -20.23 -0.40
CA GLN A 653 0.31 -19.24 -0.35
C GLN A 653 1.60 -19.91 0.11
N LEU A 654 2.67 -19.73 -0.65
CA LEU A 654 3.99 -20.30 -0.33
C LEU A 654 5.09 -19.23 -0.47
N PRO A 655 6.17 -19.33 0.33
CA PRO A 655 7.42 -18.62 0.06
C PRO A 655 7.93 -18.90 -1.36
N ALA A 656 8.59 -17.93 -1.98
CA ALA A 656 9.02 -17.99 -3.37
C ALA A 656 9.94 -19.19 -3.70
N ASP A 657 10.73 -19.65 -2.74
CA ASP A 657 11.64 -20.80 -2.91
C ASP A 657 10.97 -22.18 -2.69
N MET A 658 9.69 -22.17 -2.30
CA MET A 658 8.92 -23.38 -2.08
C MET A 658 7.99 -23.73 -3.24
N THR A 659 7.88 -22.88 -4.23
CA THR A 659 7.00 -23.07 -5.38
C THR A 659 7.71 -22.76 -6.69
N THR A 660 7.34 -23.47 -7.73
CA THR A 660 7.67 -23.15 -9.11
C THR A 660 6.43 -22.76 -9.91
N THR A 661 5.29 -22.61 -9.24
CA THR A 661 4.04 -22.23 -9.89
C THR A 661 4.16 -20.84 -10.49
N THR A 662 3.99 -20.72 -11.77
CA THR A 662 3.79 -19.46 -12.47
C THR A 662 2.48 -19.52 -13.25
N TRP A 663 1.92 -18.39 -13.59
CA TRP A 663 0.61 -18.28 -14.19
C TRP A 663 0.72 -17.69 -15.59
N ARG A 664 0.33 -18.47 -16.59
CA ARG A 664 0.21 -17.96 -17.95
C ARG A 664 -1.13 -17.28 -18.11
N LEU A 665 -1.11 -16.04 -18.55
CA LEU A 665 -2.30 -15.26 -18.82
C LEU A 665 -2.66 -15.39 -20.30
N SER A 666 -3.84 -15.94 -20.59
CA SER A 666 -4.41 -15.98 -21.94
C SER A 666 -5.48 -14.90 -22.00
N ALA A 667 -5.21 -13.82 -22.74
CA ALA A 667 -6.22 -12.84 -23.04
C ALA A 667 -7.26 -13.46 -23.99
N GLY A 668 -8.56 -13.40 -23.62
CA GLY A 668 -9.60 -13.31 -24.62
C GLY A 668 -9.32 -12.08 -25.49
N ALA A 669 -9.84 -12.01 -26.70
CA ALA A 669 -9.64 -10.84 -27.55
C ALA A 669 -9.85 -9.57 -26.72
N LEU A 670 -8.83 -8.70 -26.63
CA LEU A 670 -8.90 -7.49 -25.84
C LEU A 670 -10.10 -6.67 -26.30
N THR A 671 -11.09 -6.56 -25.44
CA THR A 671 -12.29 -5.77 -25.66
C THR A 671 -12.31 -4.62 -24.67
N PRO A 672 -12.90 -3.47 -25.01
CA PRO A 672 -13.04 -2.38 -24.07
C PRO A 672 -13.68 -2.87 -22.76
N GLY A 673 -13.11 -2.54 -21.62
CA GLY A 673 -13.68 -2.82 -20.31
C GLY A 673 -15.00 -2.08 -20.16
N THR A 674 -16.02 -2.75 -19.61
CA THR A 674 -17.32 -2.11 -19.41
C THR A 674 -17.84 -2.38 -18.00
N THR A 675 -18.31 -1.34 -17.31
CA THR A 675 -19.05 -1.46 -16.06
C THR A 675 -20.45 -0.89 -16.25
N VAL A 676 -21.43 -1.51 -15.58
CA VAL A 676 -22.81 -1.02 -15.56
C VAL A 676 -23.15 -0.68 -14.12
N ASP A 677 -23.56 0.55 -13.91
CA ASP A 677 -24.06 1.02 -12.64
C ASP A 677 -25.52 1.48 -12.79
N VAL A 678 -26.36 1.07 -11.85
CA VAL A 678 -27.78 1.47 -11.81
C VAL A 678 -27.97 2.38 -10.62
N GLY A 679 -28.54 3.55 -10.84
CA GLY A 679 -28.76 4.53 -9.79
C GLY A 679 -29.42 3.94 -8.54
N PRO A 680 -29.12 4.49 -7.36
CA PRO A 680 -29.48 3.89 -6.06
C PRO A 680 -30.97 3.93 -5.77
N VAL A 681 -31.77 4.71 -6.53
CA VAL A 681 -33.21 4.83 -6.35
C VAL A 681 -33.89 3.84 -7.29
N PRO A 682 -34.66 2.86 -6.78
CA PRO A 682 -35.46 1.97 -7.63
C PRO A 682 -36.45 2.78 -8.47
N ALA A 683 -36.60 2.40 -9.70
CA ALA A 683 -37.53 3.03 -10.62
C ALA A 683 -38.99 2.86 -10.13
N ALA A 684 -39.79 3.92 -10.26
CA ALA A 684 -41.22 3.90 -10.06
C ALA A 684 -41.90 4.63 -11.23
N PRO A 685 -43.18 4.39 -11.52
CA PRO A 685 -43.88 5.17 -12.52
C PRO A 685 -43.74 6.69 -12.26
N GLY A 686 -43.23 7.41 -13.25
CA GLY A 686 -42.88 8.84 -13.13
C GLY A 686 -41.58 9.15 -12.42
N GLN A 687 -40.79 8.15 -12.03
CA GLN A 687 -39.46 8.28 -11.42
C GLN A 687 -38.50 7.26 -12.04
N PRO A 688 -37.84 7.58 -13.17
CA PRO A 688 -36.94 6.66 -13.82
C PRO A 688 -35.67 6.41 -13.01
N SER A 689 -35.11 5.21 -13.12
CA SER A 689 -33.74 4.94 -12.74
C SER A 689 -32.77 5.41 -13.80
N THR A 690 -31.65 5.91 -13.38
CA THR A 690 -30.51 6.17 -14.26
C THR A 690 -29.63 4.92 -14.36
N VAL A 691 -29.31 4.51 -15.58
CA VAL A 691 -28.37 3.43 -15.87
C VAL A 691 -27.13 4.06 -16.51
N SER A 692 -25.99 3.91 -15.87
CA SER A 692 -24.69 4.39 -16.35
C SER A 692 -23.86 3.24 -16.86
N VAL A 693 -23.36 3.34 -18.08
CA VAL A 693 -22.45 2.38 -18.69
C VAL A 693 -21.12 3.08 -18.91
N THR A 694 -20.13 2.74 -18.10
CA THR A 694 -18.78 3.27 -18.27
C THR A 694 -17.98 2.29 -19.12
N VAL A 695 -17.40 2.81 -20.18
CA VAL A 695 -16.51 2.07 -21.10
C VAL A 695 -15.11 2.63 -20.95
N THR A 696 -14.14 1.75 -20.72
CA THR A 696 -12.71 2.07 -20.64
C THR A 696 -11.98 1.35 -21.76
N ASN A 697 -11.18 2.08 -22.51
CA ASN A 697 -10.38 1.47 -23.57
C ASN A 697 -9.12 0.81 -23.00
N HIS A 698 -9.15 -0.50 -22.84
CA HIS A 698 -8.00 -1.32 -22.46
C HIS A 698 -7.34 -2.00 -23.66
N THR A 699 -7.73 -1.65 -24.89
CA THR A 699 -7.12 -2.21 -26.09
C THR A 699 -5.79 -1.51 -26.40
N ALA A 700 -4.99 -2.12 -27.27
CA ALA A 700 -3.71 -1.56 -27.67
C ALA A 700 -3.83 -0.35 -28.63
N ASN A 701 -5.04 -0.03 -29.12
CA ASN A 701 -5.29 1.02 -30.08
C ASN A 701 -6.46 1.92 -29.64
N ALA A 702 -6.56 3.09 -30.22
CA ALA A 702 -7.75 3.92 -30.03
C ALA A 702 -9.00 3.17 -30.51
N VAL A 703 -10.07 3.30 -29.74
CA VAL A 703 -11.40 2.74 -30.07
C VAL A 703 -12.26 3.84 -30.67
N SER A 704 -12.87 3.55 -31.81
CA SER A 704 -13.77 4.47 -32.53
C SER A 704 -15.17 3.87 -32.69
N ALA A 705 -16.12 4.71 -33.13
CA ALA A 705 -17.52 4.37 -33.32
C ALA A 705 -18.19 3.77 -32.06
N LEU A 706 -17.71 4.17 -30.88
CA LEU A 706 -18.23 3.69 -29.62
C LEU A 706 -19.65 4.18 -29.38
N SER A 707 -20.53 3.25 -29.05
CA SER A 707 -21.94 3.54 -28.75
C SER A 707 -22.51 2.52 -27.77
N VAL A 708 -23.54 2.94 -27.03
CA VAL A 708 -24.32 2.07 -26.15
C VAL A 708 -25.77 2.10 -26.60
N SER A 709 -26.38 0.93 -26.71
CA SER A 709 -27.79 0.77 -26.99
C SER A 709 -28.47 -0.15 -25.99
N ALA A 710 -29.72 0.12 -25.68
CA ALA A 710 -30.53 -0.73 -24.83
C ALA A 710 -31.52 -1.54 -25.70
N GLY A 711 -31.75 -2.78 -25.29
CA GLY A 711 -32.84 -3.60 -25.84
C GLY A 711 -34.21 -3.17 -25.31
N SER A 712 -35.27 -3.62 -25.93
CA SER A 712 -36.62 -3.43 -25.40
C SER A 712 -36.86 -4.25 -24.14
N LEU A 713 -37.54 -3.65 -23.19
CA LEU A 713 -37.93 -4.29 -21.93
C LEU A 713 -39.42 -4.16 -21.73
N PRO A 714 -40.18 -5.27 -21.73
CA PRO A 714 -41.63 -5.21 -21.55
C PRO A 714 -42.03 -4.53 -20.24
N GLY A 715 -42.98 -3.60 -20.34
CA GLY A 715 -43.47 -2.82 -19.18
C GLY A 715 -42.54 -1.68 -18.74
N TRP A 716 -41.52 -1.38 -19.55
CA TRP A 716 -40.58 -0.28 -19.29
C TRP A 716 -40.42 0.65 -20.49
N SER A 717 -40.27 1.91 -20.22
CA SER A 717 -39.82 2.92 -21.19
C SER A 717 -38.32 3.13 -20.98
N VAL A 718 -37.51 2.87 -22.00
CA VAL A 718 -36.04 2.99 -21.93
C VAL A 718 -35.61 4.11 -22.88
N GLY A 719 -34.98 5.13 -22.30
CA GLY A 719 -34.39 6.24 -23.03
C GLY A 719 -33.18 5.81 -23.86
N GLN A 720 -32.84 6.57 -24.89
CA GLN A 720 -31.60 6.35 -25.63
C GLN A 720 -30.40 6.78 -24.78
N ALA A 721 -29.29 6.05 -24.93
CA ALA A 721 -28.05 6.40 -24.27
C ALA A 721 -27.48 7.72 -24.82
N GLY A 722 -27.04 8.59 -23.91
CA GLY A 722 -26.43 9.86 -24.24
C GLY A 722 -25.17 10.11 -23.39
N GLY A 723 -24.45 11.18 -23.68
CA GLY A 723 -23.36 11.68 -22.85
C GLY A 723 -21.97 11.10 -23.11
N GLY A 724 -21.85 9.92 -23.72
CA GLY A 724 -20.54 9.27 -23.96
C GLY A 724 -19.80 9.85 -25.19
N ARG A 725 -18.46 9.68 -25.21
CA ARG A 725 -17.63 9.95 -26.38
C ARG A 725 -17.65 8.75 -27.33
N SER A 726 -17.62 9.02 -28.63
CA SER A 726 -17.56 7.96 -29.67
C SER A 726 -16.16 7.48 -29.96
N GLU A 727 -15.14 8.13 -29.38
CA GLU A 727 -13.72 7.76 -29.54
C GLU A 727 -13.03 7.82 -28.19
N LEU A 728 -12.15 6.83 -27.92
CA LEU A 728 -11.34 6.76 -26.73
C LEU A 728 -9.90 6.41 -27.10
N ALA A 729 -8.96 7.20 -26.66
CA ALA A 729 -7.55 6.80 -26.66
C ALA A 729 -7.30 5.64 -25.68
N VAL A 730 -6.16 4.98 -25.82
CA VAL A 730 -5.75 3.90 -24.91
C VAL A 730 -5.75 4.41 -23.47
N GLY A 731 -6.37 3.69 -22.55
CA GLY A 731 -6.49 4.05 -21.14
C GLY A 731 -7.60 5.06 -20.80
N GLU A 732 -8.27 5.67 -21.80
CA GLU A 732 -9.35 6.61 -21.53
C GLU A 732 -10.68 5.91 -21.22
N SER A 733 -11.53 6.60 -20.46
CA SER A 733 -12.90 6.17 -20.14
C SER A 733 -13.94 7.19 -20.57
N THR A 734 -15.15 6.69 -20.83
CA THR A 734 -16.33 7.52 -21.05
C THR A 734 -17.57 6.84 -20.47
N THR A 735 -18.54 7.63 -20.02
CA THR A 735 -19.78 7.12 -19.46
C THR A 735 -20.96 7.51 -20.33
N PHE A 736 -21.74 6.53 -20.73
CA PHE A 736 -23.04 6.69 -21.36
C PHE A 736 -24.12 6.57 -20.31
N THR A 737 -25.13 7.42 -20.38
CA THR A 737 -26.23 7.44 -19.42
C THR A 737 -27.54 7.23 -20.16
N LEU A 738 -28.38 6.37 -19.65
CA LEU A 738 -29.75 6.16 -20.12
C LEU A 738 -30.72 6.10 -18.94
N THR A 739 -32.00 6.35 -19.22
CA THR A 739 -33.05 6.27 -18.21
C THR A 739 -33.92 5.05 -18.46
N ALA A 740 -34.34 4.39 -17.41
CA ALA A 740 -35.28 3.28 -17.47
C ALA A 740 -36.43 3.54 -16.50
N GLU A 741 -37.67 3.69 -17.04
CA GLU A 741 -38.86 4.00 -16.28
C GLU A 741 -39.92 2.89 -16.46
N PRO A 742 -40.48 2.31 -15.41
CA PRO A 742 -41.57 1.35 -15.52
C PRO A 742 -42.86 2.06 -15.99
N THR A 743 -43.48 1.55 -17.05
CA THR A 743 -44.76 2.09 -17.59
C THR A 743 -45.97 1.59 -16.82
N THR A 744 -45.84 0.50 -16.09
CA THR A 744 -46.80 -0.10 -15.18
C THR A 744 -46.09 -0.53 -13.91
N ALA A 745 -46.84 -0.94 -12.90
CA ALA A 745 -46.25 -1.54 -11.69
C ALA A 745 -45.52 -2.84 -12.06
N ALA A 746 -44.30 -2.71 -12.54
CA ALA A 746 -43.43 -3.81 -12.91
C ALA A 746 -42.59 -4.25 -11.70
N GLY A 747 -42.29 -5.54 -11.58
CA GLY A 747 -41.30 -6.04 -10.65
C GLY A 747 -39.86 -5.78 -11.12
N PRO A 748 -38.85 -6.25 -10.37
CA PRO A 748 -37.45 -6.22 -10.81
C PRO A 748 -37.32 -6.82 -12.23
N ALA A 749 -36.45 -6.22 -13.04
CA ALA A 749 -36.24 -6.64 -14.42
C ALA A 749 -34.79 -6.52 -14.84
N THR A 750 -34.40 -7.24 -15.89
CA THR A 750 -33.05 -7.18 -16.44
C THR A 750 -33.08 -6.52 -17.80
N LEU A 751 -32.47 -5.35 -17.91
CA LEU A 751 -32.34 -4.60 -19.16
C LEU A 751 -31.16 -5.09 -19.97
N PRO A 752 -31.33 -5.62 -21.17
CA PRO A 752 -30.21 -5.96 -22.04
C PRO A 752 -29.60 -4.70 -22.64
N LEU A 753 -28.28 -4.61 -22.62
CA LEU A 753 -27.50 -3.51 -23.16
C LEU A 753 -26.49 -4.05 -24.17
N THR A 754 -26.14 -3.25 -25.17
CA THR A 754 -25.08 -3.59 -26.12
C THR A 754 -24.15 -2.40 -26.26
N VAL A 755 -22.87 -2.60 -25.98
CA VAL A 755 -21.80 -1.67 -26.29
C VAL A 755 -21.20 -2.08 -27.63
N ARG A 756 -21.07 -1.15 -28.57
CA ARG A 756 -20.48 -1.36 -29.90
C ARG A 756 -19.32 -0.42 -30.13
N TRP A 757 -18.32 -0.90 -30.86
CA TRP A 757 -17.17 -0.12 -31.30
C TRP A 757 -16.71 -0.66 -32.66
N ASP A 758 -15.79 0.10 -33.28
CA ASP A 758 -15.20 -0.35 -34.54
C ASP A 758 -14.32 -1.58 -34.28
N GLY A 759 -14.79 -2.74 -34.72
CA GLY A 759 -14.14 -4.04 -34.54
C GLY A 759 -14.84 -4.99 -33.56
N GLY A 760 -15.98 -4.62 -32.92
CA GLY A 760 -16.69 -5.56 -32.05
C GLY A 760 -17.93 -5.02 -31.33
N GLU A 761 -18.57 -5.90 -30.62
CA GLU A 761 -19.67 -5.56 -29.72
C GLU A 761 -19.62 -6.40 -28.44
N ARG A 762 -20.20 -5.90 -27.37
CA ARG A 762 -20.34 -6.60 -26.09
C ARG A 762 -21.74 -6.47 -25.56
N ALA A 763 -22.37 -7.61 -25.25
CA ALA A 763 -23.64 -7.65 -24.57
C ALA A 763 -23.43 -7.50 -23.04
N LEU A 764 -24.27 -6.70 -22.40
CA LEU A 764 -24.29 -6.46 -20.96
C LEU A 764 -25.71 -6.57 -20.44
N GLN A 765 -25.87 -6.60 -19.14
CA GLN A 765 -27.16 -6.61 -18.47
C GLN A 765 -27.17 -5.63 -17.31
N ALA A 766 -28.22 -4.83 -17.20
CA ALA A 766 -28.48 -3.98 -16.05
C ALA A 766 -29.63 -4.56 -15.23
N SER A 767 -29.40 -4.87 -13.98
CA SER A 767 -30.46 -5.29 -13.06
C SER A 767 -31.20 -4.08 -12.56
N LEU A 768 -32.45 -3.90 -12.99
CA LEU A 768 -33.32 -2.80 -12.59
C LEU A 768 -34.17 -3.25 -11.41
N ALA A 769 -34.15 -2.48 -10.35
CA ALA A 769 -35.13 -2.59 -9.26
C ALA A 769 -36.30 -1.66 -9.55
N ALA A 770 -37.54 -2.16 -9.48
CA ALA A 770 -38.71 -1.35 -9.63
C ALA A 770 -39.60 -1.47 -8.39
N THR A 771 -40.20 -0.35 -8.00
CA THR A 771 -41.20 -0.29 -6.93
C THR A 771 -42.55 0.06 -7.50
N CYS A 772 -43.59 -0.45 -6.88
CA CYS A 772 -44.98 -0.04 -7.21
C CYS A 772 -45.44 1.14 -6.33
N GLY A 773 -46.38 1.91 -6.80
CA GLY A 773 -47.13 2.86 -5.98
C GLY A 773 -46.31 4.02 -5.42
N THR A 774 -46.87 4.69 -4.45
CA THR A 774 -46.31 5.86 -3.77
C THR A 774 -45.67 5.47 -2.44
N LEU A 775 -44.73 6.29 -1.97
CA LEU A 775 -44.23 6.19 -0.61
C LEU A 775 -45.33 6.62 0.38
N VAL A 776 -45.60 5.79 1.33
CA VAL A 776 -46.56 6.03 2.41
C VAL A 776 -45.87 5.79 3.76
N THR A 777 -46.21 6.62 4.76
CA THR A 777 -45.78 6.41 6.14
C THR A 777 -46.80 5.48 6.80
N PRO A 778 -46.39 4.24 7.16
CA PRO A 778 -47.32 3.31 7.84
C PRO A 778 -47.46 3.69 9.31
N THR A 779 -48.49 3.17 9.97
CA THR A 779 -48.66 3.33 11.42
C THR A 779 -47.75 2.31 12.15
N PRO A 780 -46.88 2.71 13.08
CA PRO A 780 -46.09 1.78 13.91
C PRO A 780 -47.05 0.96 14.83
N VAL A 781 -46.74 -0.32 15.00
CA VAL A 781 -47.57 -1.23 15.80
C VAL A 781 -46.80 -1.76 17.03
N ALA A 782 -45.60 -2.26 16.80
CA ALA A 782 -44.79 -2.88 17.85
C ALA A 782 -43.33 -2.97 17.41
N THR A 783 -42.45 -3.09 18.39
CA THR A 783 -41.00 -3.32 18.19
C THR A 783 -40.48 -4.35 19.18
N SER A 784 -39.39 -5.01 18.83
CA SER A 784 -38.71 -5.92 19.76
C SER A 784 -38.08 -5.20 20.94
N SER A 785 -37.64 -3.94 20.73
CA SER A 785 -36.90 -3.17 21.72
C SER A 785 -36.91 -1.70 21.35
N GLN A 786 -36.94 -0.82 22.37
CA GLN A 786 -36.75 0.62 22.17
C GLN A 786 -36.03 1.26 23.37
N GLU A 787 -35.27 2.30 23.14
CA GLU A 787 -34.60 3.09 24.15
C GLU A 787 -35.47 4.25 24.60
N THR A 788 -35.94 4.20 25.84
CA THR A 788 -36.89 5.18 26.36
C THR A 788 -36.30 6.17 27.36
N SER A 789 -35.01 6.04 27.66
CA SER A 789 -34.35 6.83 28.73
C SER A 789 -33.00 7.40 28.33
N GLY A 790 -32.24 6.77 27.45
CA GLY A 790 -30.87 7.16 27.13
C GLY A 790 -30.72 8.19 26.00
N GLU A 791 -31.74 8.37 25.15
CA GLU A 791 -31.69 9.21 23.94
C GLU A 791 -32.52 10.51 24.06
N GLY A 792 -33.05 10.81 25.24
CA GLY A 792 -33.87 12.01 25.45
C GLY A 792 -35.38 11.76 25.26
N PRO A 793 -36.21 12.80 25.23
CA PRO A 793 -37.68 12.64 25.31
C PRO A 793 -38.35 12.24 24.00
N VAL A 794 -37.65 12.35 22.86
CA VAL A 794 -38.20 12.06 21.52
C VAL A 794 -37.49 10.90 20.87
N ASN A 795 -36.15 10.93 20.86
CA ASN A 795 -35.34 9.88 20.26
C ASN A 795 -35.41 8.56 21.04
N GLY A 796 -35.13 7.47 20.34
CA GLY A 796 -35.12 6.12 20.88
C GLY A 796 -36.47 5.43 20.84
N HIS A 797 -37.57 6.20 20.83
CA HIS A 797 -38.93 5.67 20.77
C HIS A 797 -39.31 5.21 19.36
N LEU A 798 -40.18 4.19 19.26
CA LEU A 798 -40.60 3.61 18.00
C LEU A 798 -41.22 4.64 17.04
N GLU A 799 -42.02 5.55 17.58
CA GLU A 799 -42.74 6.57 16.83
C GLU A 799 -41.79 7.53 16.08
N ALA A 800 -40.56 7.74 16.58
CA ALA A 800 -39.59 8.62 15.98
C ALA A 800 -39.03 8.12 14.62
N ALA A 801 -39.28 6.88 14.24
CA ALA A 801 -38.97 6.39 12.90
C ALA A 801 -40.13 6.53 11.90
N PHE A 802 -41.20 7.26 12.27
CA PHE A 802 -42.43 7.40 11.47
C PHE A 802 -43.04 8.82 11.56
N ASP A 803 -42.31 9.78 12.12
CA ASP A 803 -42.80 11.14 12.36
C ASP A 803 -42.54 12.12 11.21
N GLY A 804 -41.75 11.69 10.22
CA GLY A 804 -41.40 12.48 9.03
C GLY A 804 -40.25 13.46 9.27
N ASP A 805 -39.59 13.42 10.42
CA ASP A 805 -38.42 14.21 10.75
C ASP A 805 -37.12 13.34 10.77
N PRO A 806 -36.28 13.37 9.73
CA PRO A 806 -35.05 12.59 9.70
C PRO A 806 -34.02 13.03 10.75
N GLY A 807 -34.29 14.05 11.52
CA GLY A 807 -33.49 14.48 12.67
C GLY A 807 -33.81 13.70 13.96
N THR A 808 -34.92 12.99 14.01
CA THR A 808 -35.34 12.08 15.09
C THR A 808 -35.07 10.64 14.68
N PHE A 809 -35.10 9.71 15.62
CA PHE A 809 -34.86 8.30 15.31
C PHE A 809 -35.34 7.34 16.40
N TRP A 810 -35.75 6.18 15.99
CA TRP A 810 -35.90 5.00 16.86
C TRP A 810 -34.52 4.32 17.06
N HIS A 811 -34.31 3.79 18.29
CA HIS A 811 -33.13 3.02 18.65
C HIS A 811 -33.50 1.87 19.61
N THR A 812 -32.89 0.72 19.42
CA THR A 812 -33.02 -0.39 20.36
C THR A 812 -32.41 -0.07 21.72
N ARG A 813 -32.89 -0.70 22.78
CA ARG A 813 -32.46 -0.44 24.14
C ARG A 813 -30.97 -0.72 24.35
N TRP A 814 -30.29 0.23 24.95
CA TRP A 814 -28.91 0.13 25.33
C TRP A 814 -28.63 0.63 26.76
N SER A 815 -29.50 1.43 27.35
CA SER A 815 -29.38 1.91 28.73
C SER A 815 -29.97 0.91 29.71
N GLY A 816 -29.24 0.57 30.75
CA GLY A 816 -29.68 -0.38 31.79
C GLY A 816 -29.70 -1.86 31.39
N ALA A 817 -29.96 -2.16 30.16
CA ALA A 817 -29.85 -3.52 29.57
C ALA A 817 -29.65 -3.40 28.05
N GLN A 818 -29.05 -4.43 27.45
CA GLN A 818 -28.77 -4.49 26.03
C GLN A 818 -29.45 -5.72 25.45
N ASP A 819 -30.29 -5.51 24.43
CA ASP A 819 -30.99 -6.60 23.77
C ASP A 819 -30.16 -7.12 22.61
N ALA A 820 -30.21 -8.41 22.34
CA ALA A 820 -29.47 -9.03 21.22
C ALA A 820 -30.34 -9.13 19.97
N TYR A 821 -29.67 -9.20 18.79
CA TYR A 821 -30.34 -9.52 17.52
C TYR A 821 -31.08 -10.87 17.60
N PRO A 822 -32.19 -11.06 16.83
CA PRO A 822 -32.74 -10.14 15.85
C PRO A 822 -33.62 -9.04 16.47
N HIS A 823 -33.53 -7.83 15.90
CA HIS A 823 -34.43 -6.72 16.23
C HIS A 823 -35.48 -6.57 15.17
N TRP A 824 -36.67 -6.14 15.53
CA TRP A 824 -37.74 -5.98 14.55
C TRP A 824 -38.69 -4.80 14.88
N VAL A 825 -39.26 -4.27 13.79
CA VAL A 825 -40.32 -3.26 13.81
C VAL A 825 -41.50 -3.80 13.02
N THR A 826 -42.70 -3.75 13.60
CA THR A 826 -43.94 -4.08 12.91
C THR A 826 -44.73 -2.81 12.64
N MET A 827 -45.21 -2.67 11.42
CA MET A 827 -45.99 -1.52 10.94
C MET A 827 -47.25 -1.98 10.19
N ARG A 828 -48.25 -1.07 10.12
CA ARG A 828 -49.56 -1.37 9.52
C ARG A 828 -49.95 -0.30 8.50
N LEU A 829 -50.46 -0.74 7.36
CA LEU A 829 -51.14 0.08 6.37
C LEU A 829 -52.61 0.28 6.74
N PRO A 830 -53.23 1.38 6.30
CA PRO A 830 -54.66 1.64 6.57
C PRO A 830 -55.57 0.50 6.11
N GLU A 831 -55.23 -0.11 4.99
CA GLU A 831 -55.97 -1.24 4.41
C GLU A 831 -54.99 -2.24 3.76
N ARG A 832 -55.46 -3.39 3.33
CA ARG A 832 -54.71 -4.37 2.59
C ARG A 832 -54.33 -3.83 1.23
N GLN A 833 -53.01 -3.77 0.96
CA GLN A 833 -52.46 -3.20 -0.28
C GLN A 833 -51.36 -4.13 -0.84
N ARG A 834 -50.99 -3.90 -2.10
CA ARG A 834 -49.77 -4.42 -2.68
C ARG A 834 -48.62 -3.58 -2.15
N VAL A 835 -47.67 -4.22 -1.45
CA VAL A 835 -46.45 -3.59 -0.92
C VAL A 835 -45.28 -4.10 -1.72
N CYS A 836 -44.46 -3.19 -2.24
CA CYS A 836 -43.38 -3.54 -3.15
C CYS A 836 -42.04 -2.83 -2.84
N GLY A 837 -41.99 -2.22 -1.68
CA GLY A 837 -40.73 -1.64 -1.20
C GLY A 837 -40.85 -1.16 0.24
N LEU A 838 -39.76 -1.24 0.95
CA LEU A 838 -39.56 -0.61 2.25
C LEU A 838 -38.37 0.35 2.12
N VAL A 839 -38.55 1.58 2.54
CA VAL A 839 -37.52 2.60 2.57
C VAL A 839 -37.01 2.72 4.00
N TYR A 840 -35.73 2.40 4.21
CA TYR A 840 -35.05 2.54 5.48
C TYR A 840 -34.10 3.73 5.40
N THR A 841 -34.25 4.69 6.31
CA THR A 841 -33.35 5.83 6.46
C THR A 841 -32.54 5.65 7.73
N PRO A 842 -31.21 5.50 7.63
CA PRO A 842 -30.37 5.39 8.81
C PRO A 842 -30.39 6.67 9.65
N ARG A 843 -30.17 6.55 10.97
CA ARG A 843 -30.03 7.76 11.81
C ARG A 843 -28.81 8.56 11.37
N THR A 844 -28.95 9.88 11.31
CA THR A 844 -27.87 10.83 11.03
C THR A 844 -27.62 11.71 12.27
N GLY A 845 -26.37 12.12 12.49
CA GLY A 845 -26.03 13.17 13.46
C GLY A 845 -25.34 12.71 14.74
N SER A 846 -24.35 13.45 15.06
CA SER A 846 -23.36 13.57 16.15
C SER A 846 -22.05 12.84 15.97
N SER A 847 -20.99 13.50 16.38
CA SER A 847 -19.56 13.27 16.09
C SER A 847 -18.91 11.99 16.67
N SER A 848 -19.65 11.13 17.33
CA SER A 848 -19.07 9.95 17.98
C SER A 848 -19.89 8.66 17.85
N GLY A 849 -20.88 8.59 16.98
CA GLY A 849 -21.74 7.42 16.88
C GLY A 849 -22.64 7.39 15.66
N VAL A 850 -22.21 7.99 14.56
CA VAL A 850 -23.03 8.20 13.35
C VAL A 850 -23.58 6.89 12.77
N ARG A 851 -22.84 5.79 12.87
CA ARG A 851 -23.27 4.47 12.37
C ARG A 851 -23.88 3.57 13.45
N ASN A 852 -24.09 4.10 14.66
CA ASN A 852 -24.66 3.32 15.73
C ASN A 852 -26.07 2.86 15.41
N GLY A 853 -26.24 1.55 15.31
CA GLY A 853 -27.53 0.95 14.98
C GLY A 853 -27.88 0.89 13.49
N TRP A 854 -26.97 1.27 12.55
CA TRP A 854 -27.26 1.12 11.13
C TRP A 854 -27.40 -0.36 10.76
N MET A 855 -28.58 -0.72 10.24
CA MET A 855 -28.89 -2.08 9.88
C MET A 855 -28.05 -2.54 8.68
N ALA A 856 -27.49 -3.74 8.77
CA ALA A 856 -26.85 -4.45 7.66
C ALA A 856 -27.77 -5.58 7.17
N GLY A 857 -27.78 -6.71 7.82
CA GLY A 857 -28.64 -7.82 7.43
C GLY A 857 -30.12 -7.57 7.73
N TYR A 858 -31.00 -7.95 6.82
CA TYR A 858 -32.45 -7.75 7.00
C TYR A 858 -33.28 -8.92 6.48
N GLU A 859 -34.49 -9.03 7.04
CA GLU A 859 -35.59 -9.87 6.55
C GLU A 859 -36.88 -9.04 6.56
N ILE A 860 -37.70 -9.16 5.50
CA ILE A 860 -39.04 -8.52 5.40
C ILE A 860 -40.12 -9.57 5.39
N TYR A 861 -41.11 -9.36 6.22
CA TYR A 861 -42.30 -10.20 6.28
C TYR A 861 -43.55 -9.36 6.01
N VAL A 862 -44.55 -9.96 5.36
CA VAL A 862 -45.85 -9.34 5.07
C VAL A 862 -46.94 -10.26 5.55
N SER A 863 -47.95 -9.71 6.20
CA SER A 863 -49.06 -10.43 6.78
C SER A 863 -50.40 -9.70 6.58
N ASP A 864 -51.48 -10.43 6.52
CA ASP A 864 -52.82 -9.84 6.48
C ASP A 864 -53.40 -9.51 7.86
N ASP A 865 -52.97 -10.21 8.89
CA ASP A 865 -53.51 -10.14 10.28
C ASP A 865 -52.50 -9.63 11.33
N GLY A 866 -51.18 -9.56 10.95
CA GLY A 866 -50.14 -9.15 11.88
C GLY A 866 -49.68 -10.22 12.86
N GLU A 867 -50.27 -11.44 12.79
CA GLU A 867 -49.94 -12.58 13.62
C GLU A 867 -49.24 -13.69 12.84
N ASN A 868 -49.74 -14.01 11.64
CA ASN A 868 -49.22 -15.07 10.77
C ASN A 868 -48.30 -14.49 9.72
N TRP A 869 -46.99 -14.69 9.85
CA TRP A 869 -45.97 -14.04 9.06
C TRP A 869 -45.38 -14.87 7.90
N GLY A 870 -45.51 -16.19 7.94
CA GLY A 870 -44.96 -17.08 6.91
C GLY A 870 -43.42 -16.97 6.77
N SER A 871 -42.94 -17.19 5.53
CA SER A 871 -41.53 -17.00 5.20
C SER A 871 -41.27 -15.54 4.82
N PRO A 872 -40.00 -15.04 4.97
CA PRO A 872 -39.67 -13.69 4.57
C PRO A 872 -39.87 -13.52 3.07
N VAL A 873 -40.44 -12.38 2.67
CA VAL A 873 -40.67 -12.01 1.27
C VAL A 873 -39.43 -11.36 0.64
N ALA A 874 -38.49 -10.88 1.46
CA ALA A 874 -37.17 -10.43 1.05
C ALA A 874 -36.15 -10.63 2.17
N THR A 875 -34.92 -10.94 1.80
CA THR A 875 -33.75 -11.02 2.68
C THR A 875 -32.55 -10.41 1.98
N GLY A 876 -31.61 -9.86 2.71
CA GLY A 876 -30.40 -9.28 2.12
C GLY A 876 -29.57 -8.47 3.09
N THR A 877 -28.65 -7.69 2.53
CA THR A 877 -27.75 -6.82 3.29
C THR A 877 -27.76 -5.41 2.69
N LEU A 878 -27.86 -4.40 3.52
CA LEU A 878 -27.79 -2.98 3.16
C LEU A 878 -26.32 -2.51 3.24
N GLY A 879 -25.99 -1.53 2.40
CA GLY A 879 -24.71 -0.87 2.46
C GLY A 879 -24.60 0.13 3.61
N ALA A 880 -23.39 0.40 4.09
CA ALA A 880 -23.09 1.38 5.12
C ALA A 880 -23.18 2.82 4.56
N ARG A 881 -24.37 3.26 4.17
CA ARG A 881 -24.64 4.57 3.54
C ARG A 881 -25.66 5.36 4.38
N ALA A 882 -25.46 6.68 4.46
CA ALA A 882 -26.34 7.60 5.20
C ALA A 882 -27.65 7.91 4.48
N GLU A 883 -27.69 7.72 3.16
CA GLU A 883 -28.85 8.02 2.32
C GLU A 883 -29.94 6.97 2.53
N PRO A 884 -31.23 7.33 2.30
CA PRO A 884 -32.32 6.37 2.34
C PRO A 884 -32.10 5.20 1.40
N GLN A 885 -32.28 3.99 1.88
CA GLN A 885 -32.09 2.74 1.14
C GLN A 885 -33.41 2.03 0.94
N THR A 886 -33.71 1.62 -0.30
CA THR A 886 -34.97 0.95 -0.63
C THR A 886 -34.75 -0.55 -0.78
N ILE A 887 -35.44 -1.35 0.03
CA ILE A 887 -35.55 -2.80 -0.10
C ILE A 887 -36.74 -3.08 -1.01
N VAL A 888 -36.51 -3.74 -2.15
CA VAL A 888 -37.52 -4.04 -3.14
C VAL A 888 -38.04 -5.46 -2.97
N PHE A 889 -39.36 -5.65 -2.94
CA PHE A 889 -40.03 -6.94 -2.90
C PHE A 889 -41.43 -6.79 -3.51
N ASP A 890 -42.21 -7.84 -3.63
CA ASP A 890 -43.60 -7.79 -4.11
C ASP A 890 -44.47 -8.75 -3.28
N ALA A 891 -45.32 -8.18 -2.48
CA ALA A 891 -46.23 -8.93 -1.62
C ALA A 891 -47.54 -8.16 -1.41
N THR A 892 -48.55 -8.85 -0.95
CA THR A 892 -49.83 -8.22 -0.63
C THR A 892 -50.22 -8.52 0.82
N GLY A 893 -50.53 -7.45 1.57
CA GLY A 893 -50.87 -7.56 2.97
C GLY A 893 -51.23 -6.20 3.60
N GLN A 894 -51.60 -6.23 4.85
CA GLN A 894 -51.88 -5.02 5.63
C GLN A 894 -50.80 -4.71 6.64
N TYR A 895 -50.03 -5.73 7.08
CA TYR A 895 -48.95 -5.59 8.04
C TYR A 895 -47.64 -5.93 7.41
N VAL A 896 -46.59 -5.18 7.77
CA VAL A 896 -45.21 -5.42 7.35
C VAL A 896 -44.32 -5.45 8.59
N ARG A 897 -43.40 -6.39 8.64
CA ARG A 897 -42.37 -6.47 9.67
C ARG A 897 -41.00 -6.42 9.04
N LEU A 898 -40.21 -5.43 9.47
CA LEU A 898 -38.78 -5.35 9.21
C LEU A 898 -38.04 -6.03 10.35
N VAL A 899 -37.22 -7.01 10.07
CA VAL A 899 -36.31 -7.67 11.00
C VAL A 899 -34.89 -7.34 10.60
N GLY A 900 -34.15 -6.72 11.51
CA GLY A 900 -32.69 -6.57 11.38
C GLY A 900 -32.02 -7.80 11.97
N THR A 901 -31.04 -8.35 11.25
CA THR A 901 -30.29 -9.54 11.66
C THR A 901 -28.84 -9.23 12.02
N SER A 902 -28.30 -8.11 11.56
CA SER A 902 -26.96 -7.60 11.89
C SER A 902 -26.86 -6.08 11.65
N GLN A 903 -25.79 -5.50 12.16
CA GLN A 903 -25.45 -4.10 12.04
C GLN A 903 -24.11 -3.95 11.26
N VAL A 904 -23.89 -2.82 10.58
CA VAL A 904 -22.74 -2.60 9.67
C VAL A 904 -21.36 -2.68 10.34
N GLU A 905 -21.29 -2.48 11.65
CA GLU A 905 -20.05 -2.54 12.46
C GLU A 905 -20.06 -3.67 13.51
N GLY A 906 -21.01 -4.60 13.39
CA GLY A 906 -21.13 -5.74 14.31
C GLY A 906 -21.65 -5.40 15.71
N MET A 907 -22.17 -4.17 15.94
CA MET A 907 -22.76 -3.76 17.21
C MET A 907 -24.14 -4.41 17.41
N PRO A 908 -24.56 -4.67 18.65
CA PRO A 908 -25.83 -5.34 18.93
C PRO A 908 -27.08 -4.43 18.84
N PHE A 909 -26.97 -3.25 18.24
CA PHE A 909 -28.01 -2.23 18.17
C PHE A 909 -28.61 -2.12 16.78
N MET A 910 -29.87 -1.68 16.72
CA MET A 910 -30.55 -1.26 15.51
C MET A 910 -31.18 0.11 15.72
N SER A 911 -31.12 0.97 14.71
CA SER A 911 -31.78 2.28 14.71
C SER A 911 -32.32 2.62 13.31
N ALA A 912 -33.27 3.52 13.25
CA ALA A 912 -33.81 4.10 12.02
C ALA A 912 -34.22 5.53 12.26
N ALA A 913 -33.84 6.46 11.38
CA ALA A 913 -34.42 7.82 11.39
C ALA A 913 -35.84 7.78 10.80
N GLU A 914 -36.01 7.07 9.66
CA GLU A 914 -37.33 6.95 9.04
C GLU A 914 -37.53 5.55 8.44
N ILE A 915 -38.75 5.05 8.50
CA ILE A 915 -39.19 3.83 7.83
C ILE A 915 -40.48 4.12 7.07
N GLY A 916 -40.42 3.95 5.74
CA GLY A 916 -41.58 4.11 4.87
C GLY A 916 -41.87 2.86 4.04
N LEU A 917 -43.07 2.74 3.52
CA LEU A 917 -43.46 1.66 2.61
C LEU A 917 -43.85 2.23 1.25
N ARG A 918 -43.52 1.51 0.17
CA ARG A 918 -44.08 1.75 -1.14
C ARG A 918 -45.23 0.81 -1.36
N ALA A 919 -46.42 1.38 -1.55
CA ALA A 919 -47.67 0.62 -1.65
C ALA A 919 -48.59 1.16 -2.75
N SER A 920 -49.42 0.32 -3.28
CA SER A 920 -50.50 0.65 -4.22
C SER A 920 -51.78 -0.10 -3.91
N ALA A 921 -52.91 0.52 -4.21
CA ALA A 921 -54.19 -0.14 -4.10
C ALA A 921 -54.24 -1.44 -4.94
N LEU A 922 -54.93 -2.42 -4.42
CA LEU A 922 -55.16 -3.64 -5.20
C LEU A 922 -56.07 -3.35 -6.40
N PRO A 923 -55.83 -3.97 -7.55
CA PRO A 923 -56.74 -3.86 -8.68
C PRO A 923 -58.14 -4.34 -8.23
N PRO A 924 -59.23 -3.70 -8.72
CA PRO A 924 -60.57 -4.14 -8.41
C PRO A 924 -60.74 -5.62 -8.77
N ALA A 925 -61.40 -6.37 -7.88
CA ALA A 925 -61.69 -7.77 -8.18
C ALA A 925 -62.39 -7.92 -9.54
N PRO A 926 -62.00 -8.86 -10.38
CA PRO A 926 -62.68 -9.11 -11.66
C PRO A 926 -64.19 -9.31 -11.33
N GLY A 927 -65.03 -8.49 -11.99
CA GLY A 927 -66.50 -8.63 -11.85
C GLY A 927 -66.88 -10.06 -12.24
N PRO A 928 -67.99 -10.56 -11.67
CA PRO A 928 -68.49 -11.87 -12.02
C PRO A 928 -68.65 -11.97 -13.53
N ASP A 929 -68.13 -13.05 -14.08
CA ASP A 929 -68.18 -13.37 -15.49
C ASP A 929 -69.64 -13.30 -15.99
N PRO A 930 -69.95 -12.51 -17.03
CA PRO A 930 -71.35 -12.45 -17.52
C PRO A 930 -71.74 -13.87 -17.96
N SER A 931 -72.84 -14.38 -17.34
CA SER A 931 -73.38 -15.71 -17.70
C SER A 931 -73.50 -15.84 -19.22
N PRO A 932 -73.07 -16.99 -19.82
CA PRO A 932 -73.13 -17.17 -21.27
C PRO A 932 -74.63 -17.02 -21.71
N ALA A 933 -74.87 -16.20 -22.75
CA ALA A 933 -76.18 -16.03 -23.38
C ALA A 933 -76.70 -17.39 -23.85
N PRO A 934 -78.01 -17.69 -23.70
CA PRO A 934 -78.55 -18.98 -24.13
C PRO A 934 -78.45 -19.11 -25.66
N ASP A 935 -77.98 -20.32 -26.05
CA ASP A 935 -77.84 -20.74 -27.45
C ASP A 935 -79.15 -20.58 -28.23
N PRO A 936 -79.16 -19.96 -29.43
CA PRO A 936 -80.36 -19.88 -30.25
C PRO A 936 -80.64 -21.25 -30.85
N SER A 937 -81.88 -21.75 -30.59
CA SER A 937 -82.45 -22.97 -31.12
C SER A 937 -82.39 -23.01 -32.64
N PRO A 938 -82.08 -24.19 -33.27
CA PRO A 938 -82.02 -24.34 -34.73
C PRO A 938 -83.40 -24.19 -35.31
N GLU A 939 -83.62 -23.16 -36.15
CA GLU A 939 -84.74 -23.09 -37.07
C GLU A 939 -84.64 -24.16 -38.13
N SER A 940 -85.71 -24.99 -38.18
CA SER A 940 -85.97 -25.96 -39.26
C SER A 940 -86.31 -25.24 -40.57
N ARG A 941 -85.55 -25.54 -41.63
CA ARG A 941 -85.99 -25.20 -42.99
C ARG A 941 -86.97 -26.25 -43.54
N PRO A 942 -87.92 -25.77 -44.38
CA PRO A 942 -88.77 -26.69 -45.07
C PRO A 942 -88.20 -27.50 -46.21
#